data_6409967f095bead6d58b9dc2243ac7b2
#
_entry.id   6409967f095bead6d58b9dc2243ac7b2
#
_cell.length_a   1.000
_cell.length_b   1.000
_cell.length_c   1.000
_cell.angle_alpha   90.00
_cell.angle_beta   90.00
_cell.angle_gamma   90.00
#
_symmetry.space_group_name_H-M   'P 1'
#
loop_
_entity.id
_entity.type
_entity.pdbx_description
1 polymer ?
#
loop_
_entity_poly.entity_id
_entity_poly.type
_entity_poly.pdbx_seq_one_letter_code
_entity_poly.pdbx_strand_id
1 'polypeptide(L)'
;KSEYDASTTCETCNTYNMLKLSKALYQVTGDKKYMDYFETTYTNAILSSQNPETGTTMYFQPMAPGCNKVFNRPFDEFWCCTGTGMENFSKLGDNIYTVSEDSVAVQMFYSSELKDDTHNLKLNLIANMPHEDKITLQVSAADGLQVAEGTDLKLRKPDWIAGDAVITVNGKTVKAEEKNGYFVIADVKAGDEITYQMPMKVTAYTMPDKSNMVAFKYGPVVLSTALSTNNIEASNPNGILVRVGTYDSSCQTVITVESDSVETWLKDLEKNMVRIEDSADGQVQFKLKNVDSESESLIYTPHYMRYKERYGLYMYMEEADSKSSQDRILENKESIRDTEMSTDYLYTFDDNNSEAAKNQQGENTSVGVYSGKGYRHAEKNTGWFSYDLKIDPSAETNYLNCTYYSGDSGRMFDLYVNGKKLKTVTINTDAGKNTFYVDTTEIPAEYLTEGSDTITVKFQAIAGKNSYVGGLYGISTSSAKEYDTDASLSGLSFDKGTMTPAYDKDTTEYVLEVPEDTETVAMTATPKKESGLVYVGDVLIDDKHPRNINLTGEETVVNLTSKAQDHKTAQEYKITIKKVKKTEQELAIVTDPSDYKGIVGETAEFTVKATGEGLTYQWEYCNAGSDKWRTSSMEGNQTETIKVAAGSWRNGQKYRCVVTGTNGRIVVSEAAVLTVK
;
A
#
# COMPACT_ATOMS: atom_id res chain seq x y z
N LYS A 1 -18.85 18.36 -11.76
CA LYS A 1 -18.25 17.04 -11.58
C LYS A 1 -16.95 17.03 -12.36
N SER A 2 -15.83 16.78 -11.70
CA SER A 2 -14.54 16.58 -12.39
C SER A 2 -14.63 15.31 -13.22
N GLU A 3 -13.99 15.27 -14.39
CA GLU A 3 -13.94 14.04 -15.22
C GLU A 3 -13.26 12.87 -14.47
N TYR A 4 -12.50 13.16 -13.43
CA TYR A 4 -11.93 12.18 -12.52
C TYR A 4 -12.97 11.19 -11.98
N ASP A 5 -14.15 11.68 -11.56
CA ASP A 5 -15.21 10.86 -10.96
C ASP A 5 -16.04 10.08 -12.00
N ALA A 6 -15.73 10.25 -13.30
CA ALA A 6 -16.47 9.59 -14.37
C ALA A 6 -15.81 8.24 -14.71
N SER A 7 -16.63 7.21 -14.86
CA SER A 7 -16.20 5.91 -15.41
C SER A 7 -15.93 5.94 -16.92
N THR A 8 -16.20 7.07 -17.57
CA THR A 8 -16.10 7.28 -19.03
C THR A 8 -14.97 8.22 -19.40
N THR A 9 -13.81 8.08 -18.74
CA THR A 9 -12.60 8.85 -19.03
C THR A 9 -11.63 8.08 -19.93
N CYS A 10 -10.71 8.79 -20.57
CA CYS A 10 -9.63 8.23 -21.38
C CYS A 10 -10.10 7.23 -22.45
N GLU A 11 -10.99 7.67 -23.34
CA GLU A 11 -11.42 6.86 -24.48
C GLU A 11 -10.22 6.46 -25.36
N THR A 12 -10.06 5.16 -25.61
CA THR A 12 -8.90 4.62 -26.34
C THR A 12 -8.79 5.15 -27.77
N CYS A 13 -9.91 5.38 -28.48
CA CYS A 13 -9.90 5.98 -29.83
C CYS A 13 -9.39 7.42 -29.80
N ASN A 14 -9.81 8.22 -28.82
CA ASN A 14 -9.33 9.59 -28.65
C ASN A 14 -7.81 9.58 -28.39
N THR A 15 -7.35 8.72 -27.47
CA THR A 15 -5.94 8.52 -27.18
C THR A 15 -5.15 8.16 -28.44
N TYR A 16 -5.61 7.20 -29.21
CA TYR A 16 -5.01 6.80 -30.47
C TYR A 16 -4.88 7.95 -31.48
N ASN A 17 -5.95 8.74 -31.67
CA ASN A 17 -5.92 9.87 -32.58
C ASN A 17 -4.99 10.98 -32.12
N MET A 18 -4.87 11.21 -30.81
CA MET A 18 -3.90 12.16 -30.25
C MET A 18 -2.46 11.71 -30.48
N LEU A 19 -2.16 10.41 -30.47
CA LEU A 19 -0.85 9.88 -30.84
C LEU A 19 -0.53 10.13 -32.32
N LYS A 20 -1.51 9.90 -33.22
CA LYS A 20 -1.35 10.21 -34.66
C LYS A 20 -1.07 11.69 -34.87
N LEU A 21 -1.83 12.57 -34.19
CA LEU A 21 -1.63 14.02 -34.27
C LEU A 21 -0.24 14.41 -33.75
N SER A 22 0.20 13.86 -32.62
CA SER A 22 1.51 14.14 -32.04
C SER A 22 2.64 13.73 -32.97
N LYS A 23 2.55 12.56 -33.62
CA LYS A 23 3.50 12.13 -34.63
C LYS A 23 3.57 13.12 -35.80
N ALA A 24 2.40 13.52 -36.35
CA ALA A 24 2.33 14.46 -37.47
C ALA A 24 2.92 15.83 -37.09
N LEU A 25 2.62 16.33 -35.89
CA LEU A 25 3.19 17.60 -35.39
C LEU A 25 4.68 17.50 -35.20
N TYR A 26 5.19 16.38 -34.70
CA TYR A 26 6.63 16.15 -34.59
C TYR A 26 7.30 16.19 -35.96
N GLN A 27 6.74 15.51 -36.96
CA GLN A 27 7.28 15.50 -38.35
C GLN A 27 7.37 16.91 -38.96
N VAL A 28 6.43 17.81 -38.63
CA VAL A 28 6.42 19.19 -39.12
C VAL A 28 7.34 20.12 -38.33
N THR A 29 7.42 19.94 -37.02
CA THR A 29 8.07 20.92 -36.11
C THR A 29 9.43 20.48 -35.61
N GLY A 30 9.69 19.16 -35.54
CA GLY A 30 10.87 18.59 -34.89
C GLY A 30 10.90 18.77 -33.36
N ASP A 31 9.80 19.28 -32.75
CA ASP A 31 9.74 19.54 -31.31
C ASP A 31 9.53 18.25 -30.52
N LYS A 32 10.51 17.89 -29.70
CA LYS A 32 10.50 16.64 -28.92
C LYS A 32 9.31 16.49 -27.97
N LYS A 33 8.65 17.59 -27.57
CA LYS A 33 7.48 17.52 -26.64
C LYS A 33 6.38 16.61 -27.16
N TYR A 34 6.22 16.52 -28.50
CA TYR A 34 5.25 15.63 -29.11
C TYR A 34 5.62 14.15 -28.95
N MET A 35 6.94 13.85 -28.91
CA MET A 35 7.42 12.49 -28.66
C MET A 35 7.44 12.16 -27.18
N ASP A 36 7.66 13.13 -26.28
CA ASP A 36 7.47 12.95 -24.84
C ASP A 36 6.01 12.61 -24.51
N TYR A 37 5.06 13.33 -25.12
CA TYR A 37 3.63 13.01 -25.00
C TYR A 37 3.32 11.63 -25.59
N PHE A 38 3.88 11.30 -26.75
CA PHE A 38 3.69 10.01 -27.42
C PHE A 38 4.14 8.86 -26.50
N GLU A 39 5.37 8.92 -25.98
CA GLU A 39 5.91 7.89 -25.09
C GLU A 39 5.05 7.72 -23.84
N THR A 40 4.75 8.82 -23.13
CA THR A 40 3.94 8.78 -21.92
C THR A 40 2.57 8.18 -22.18
N THR A 41 1.92 8.58 -23.27
CA THR A 41 0.57 8.12 -23.63
C THR A 41 0.58 6.68 -24.10
N TYR A 42 1.53 6.30 -24.94
CA TYR A 42 1.65 4.92 -25.43
C TYR A 42 1.92 3.96 -24.28
N THR A 43 2.94 4.24 -23.46
CA THR A 43 3.36 3.38 -22.36
C THR A 43 2.26 3.20 -21.31
N ASN A 44 1.48 4.25 -21.01
CA ASN A 44 0.56 4.24 -19.87
C ASN A 44 -0.91 4.06 -20.24
N ALA A 45 -1.35 4.55 -21.40
CA ALA A 45 -2.74 4.43 -21.81
C ALA A 45 -2.93 3.31 -22.85
N ILE A 46 -2.09 3.22 -23.87
CA ILE A 46 -2.25 2.20 -24.91
C ILE A 46 -1.91 0.81 -24.39
N LEU A 47 -0.74 0.63 -23.77
CA LEU A 47 -0.37 -0.68 -23.21
C LEU A 47 -1.37 -1.15 -22.15
N SER A 48 -1.91 -0.23 -21.35
CA SER A 48 -2.89 -0.59 -20.30
C SER A 48 -4.31 -0.85 -20.86
N SER A 49 -4.57 -0.56 -22.12
CA SER A 49 -5.87 -0.76 -22.76
C SER A 49 -6.13 -2.18 -23.26
N GLN A 50 -5.11 -3.03 -23.26
CA GLN A 50 -5.23 -4.42 -23.70
C GLN A 50 -5.10 -5.38 -22.52
N ASN A 51 -5.94 -6.42 -22.50
CA ASN A 51 -5.75 -7.56 -21.62
C ASN A 51 -4.63 -8.44 -22.22
N PRO A 52 -3.50 -8.62 -21.53
CA PRO A 52 -2.34 -9.34 -22.07
C PRO A 52 -2.58 -10.85 -22.24
N GLU A 53 -3.59 -11.42 -21.57
CA GLU A 53 -3.90 -12.85 -21.66
C GLU A 53 -4.83 -13.16 -22.83
N THR A 54 -5.79 -12.28 -23.09
CA THR A 54 -6.85 -12.52 -24.08
C THR A 54 -6.70 -11.70 -25.37
N GLY A 55 -5.88 -10.65 -25.33
CA GLY A 55 -5.75 -9.69 -26.43
C GLY A 55 -6.94 -8.74 -26.61
N THR A 56 -7.96 -8.86 -25.76
CA THR A 56 -9.15 -7.98 -25.83
C THR A 56 -8.83 -6.57 -25.34
N THR A 57 -9.61 -5.58 -25.80
CA THR A 57 -9.31 -4.16 -25.57
C THR A 57 -10.43 -3.44 -24.82
N MET A 58 -10.09 -2.32 -24.18
CA MET A 58 -11.04 -1.48 -23.44
C MET A 58 -11.53 -0.31 -24.30
N TYR A 59 -12.72 0.19 -23.94
CA TYR A 59 -13.21 1.47 -24.48
C TYR A 59 -12.72 2.65 -23.62
N PHE A 60 -13.06 2.66 -22.33
CA PHE A 60 -12.69 3.69 -21.35
C PHE A 60 -11.74 3.17 -20.30
N GLN A 61 -10.86 4.03 -19.81
CA GLN A 61 -9.94 3.77 -18.69
C GLN A 61 -10.30 4.70 -17.52
N PRO A 62 -11.08 4.24 -16.54
CA PRO A 62 -11.39 5.03 -15.36
C PRO A 62 -10.12 5.44 -14.61
N MET A 63 -10.06 6.71 -14.14
CA MET A 63 -8.94 7.21 -13.35
C MET A 63 -9.21 7.20 -11.85
N ALA A 64 -10.50 7.13 -11.45
CA ALA A 64 -10.89 7.07 -10.05
C ALA A 64 -10.45 5.74 -9.40
N PRO A 65 -9.95 5.76 -8.14
CA PRO A 65 -9.60 4.54 -7.42
C PRO A 65 -10.84 3.68 -7.15
N GLY A 66 -10.65 2.35 -7.07
CA GLY A 66 -11.74 1.39 -6.86
C GLY A 66 -12.49 0.97 -8.12
N CYS A 67 -12.11 1.49 -9.28
CA CYS A 67 -12.67 1.03 -10.57
C CYS A 67 -11.93 -0.21 -11.09
N ASN A 68 -12.64 -1.01 -11.90
CA ASN A 68 -12.09 -2.13 -12.67
C ASN A 68 -11.98 -1.79 -14.15
N LYS A 69 -11.14 -2.53 -14.87
CA LYS A 69 -11.05 -2.49 -16.34
C LYS A 69 -12.10 -3.39 -16.96
N VAL A 70 -12.77 -2.92 -18.02
CA VAL A 70 -13.75 -3.70 -18.79
C VAL A 70 -13.25 -3.87 -20.21
N PHE A 71 -12.95 -5.11 -20.56
CA PHE A 71 -12.49 -5.49 -21.90
C PHE A 71 -13.66 -5.97 -22.76
N ASN A 72 -13.57 -5.81 -24.08
CA ASN A 72 -14.58 -6.30 -25.01
C ASN A 72 -14.66 -7.83 -25.01
N ARG A 73 -15.84 -8.36 -25.29
CA ARG A 73 -16.03 -9.79 -25.50
C ARG A 73 -15.62 -10.17 -26.92
N PRO A 74 -14.93 -11.32 -27.11
CA PRO A 74 -14.31 -11.64 -28.39
C PRO A 74 -15.26 -11.79 -29.58
N PHE A 75 -16.52 -12.21 -29.36
CA PHE A 75 -17.41 -12.62 -30.44
C PHE A 75 -18.70 -11.82 -30.57
N ASP A 76 -19.07 -11.04 -29.56
CA ASP A 76 -20.34 -10.31 -29.49
C ASP A 76 -20.18 -8.81 -29.26
N GLU A 77 -18.95 -8.32 -29.06
CA GLU A 77 -18.65 -6.89 -28.88
C GLU A 77 -17.50 -6.44 -29.78
N PHE A 78 -17.79 -5.55 -30.70
CA PHE A 78 -16.77 -4.88 -31.52
C PHE A 78 -17.00 -3.36 -31.48
N TRP A 79 -16.34 -2.72 -30.54
CA TRP A 79 -16.34 -1.28 -30.38
C TRP A 79 -15.39 -0.60 -31.38
N CYS A 80 -15.56 0.72 -31.63
CA CYS A 80 -14.54 1.47 -32.38
C CYS A 80 -13.14 1.31 -31.76
N CYS A 81 -13.05 1.28 -30.43
CA CYS A 81 -11.79 1.06 -29.71
C CYS A 81 -11.21 -0.35 -29.87
N THR A 82 -12.00 -1.34 -30.25
CA THR A 82 -11.47 -2.66 -30.64
C THR A 82 -10.69 -2.54 -31.97
N GLY A 83 -11.22 -1.79 -32.94
CA GLY A 83 -10.51 -1.50 -34.18
C GLY A 83 -9.24 -0.70 -33.99
N THR A 84 -9.28 0.39 -33.24
CA THR A 84 -8.07 1.18 -32.93
C THR A 84 -7.09 0.42 -32.07
N GLY A 85 -7.56 -0.49 -31.20
CA GLY A 85 -6.72 -1.38 -30.42
C GLY A 85 -5.83 -2.28 -31.27
N MET A 86 -6.36 -2.84 -32.35
CA MET A 86 -5.56 -3.62 -33.31
C MET A 86 -4.50 -2.76 -34.01
N GLU A 87 -4.86 -1.51 -34.41
CA GLU A 87 -3.90 -0.61 -35.05
C GLU A 87 -2.80 -0.12 -34.10
N ASN A 88 -3.14 0.14 -32.84
CA ASN A 88 -2.20 0.65 -31.83
C ASN A 88 -0.94 -0.20 -31.75
N PHE A 89 -1.09 -1.51 -31.61
CA PHE A 89 0.02 -2.43 -31.42
C PHE A 89 0.80 -2.71 -32.72
N SER A 90 0.13 -2.64 -33.88
CA SER A 90 0.80 -2.80 -35.16
C SER A 90 1.67 -1.60 -35.57
N LYS A 91 1.48 -0.43 -34.93
CA LYS A 91 2.15 0.83 -35.29
C LYS A 91 3.24 1.27 -34.29
N LEU A 92 3.56 0.47 -33.29
CA LEU A 92 4.58 0.84 -32.32
C LEU A 92 5.94 1.10 -33.04
N GLY A 93 6.33 0.20 -33.94
CA GLY A 93 7.59 0.26 -34.68
C GLY A 93 7.78 1.57 -35.45
N ASP A 94 6.69 2.15 -35.97
CA ASP A 94 6.72 3.43 -36.72
C ASP A 94 7.19 4.63 -35.91
N ASN A 95 7.30 4.51 -34.59
CA ASN A 95 7.54 5.64 -33.67
C ASN A 95 8.79 5.46 -32.82
N ILE A 96 9.50 4.32 -32.93
CA ILE A 96 10.72 4.07 -32.17
C ILE A 96 11.87 4.91 -32.75
N TYR A 97 11.89 5.05 -34.07
CA TYR A 97 12.94 5.78 -34.78
C TYR A 97 12.35 6.85 -35.72
N THR A 98 13.14 7.86 -36.00
CA THR A 98 12.90 8.83 -37.06
C THR A 98 14.14 8.97 -37.92
N VAL A 99 14.02 8.72 -39.21
CA VAL A 99 15.13 8.85 -40.19
C VAL A 99 15.00 10.17 -40.94
N SER A 100 16.07 10.93 -41.03
CA SER A 100 16.23 12.15 -41.83
C SER A 100 17.40 11.98 -42.79
N GLU A 101 17.73 12.99 -43.60
CA GLU A 101 18.82 12.92 -44.59
C GLU A 101 20.21 12.73 -43.94
N ASP A 102 20.43 13.26 -42.76
CA ASP A 102 21.72 13.31 -42.07
C ASP A 102 21.79 12.50 -40.76
N SER A 103 20.66 11.94 -40.32
CA SER A 103 20.60 11.36 -38.98
C SER A 103 19.47 10.36 -38.77
N VAL A 104 19.67 9.51 -37.76
CA VAL A 104 18.67 8.65 -37.17
C VAL A 104 18.42 9.09 -35.73
N ALA A 105 17.17 9.39 -35.39
CA ALA A 105 16.76 9.73 -34.03
C ALA A 105 16.08 8.54 -33.34
N VAL A 106 16.50 8.22 -32.12
CA VAL A 106 15.83 7.26 -31.24
C VAL A 106 14.81 8.01 -30.40
N GLN A 107 13.54 7.70 -30.61
CA GLN A 107 12.40 8.39 -29.97
C GLN A 107 11.84 7.65 -28.76
N MET A 108 11.81 6.32 -28.83
CA MET A 108 11.25 5.48 -27.79
C MET A 108 12.27 4.37 -27.43
N PHE A 109 12.26 3.96 -26.17
CA PHE A 109 13.28 3.08 -25.60
C PHE A 109 12.73 1.66 -25.40
N TYR A 110 12.33 1.02 -26.51
CA TYR A 110 11.89 -0.39 -26.56
C TYR A 110 12.87 -1.21 -27.36
N SER A 111 13.16 -2.43 -26.89
CA SER A 111 14.02 -3.36 -27.61
C SER A 111 13.52 -3.58 -29.04
N SER A 112 14.36 -3.31 -30.02
CA SER A 112 13.97 -3.32 -31.43
C SER A 112 15.18 -3.29 -32.36
N GLU A 113 14.96 -3.66 -33.60
CA GLU A 113 15.92 -3.53 -34.68
C GLU A 113 15.43 -2.50 -35.73
N LEU A 114 16.31 -1.62 -36.15
CA LEU A 114 16.11 -0.75 -37.29
C LEU A 114 17.01 -1.19 -38.43
N LYS A 115 16.45 -1.31 -39.61
CA LYS A 115 17.20 -1.36 -40.87
C LYS A 115 16.89 -0.08 -41.65
N ASP A 116 17.91 0.73 -41.85
CA ASP A 116 17.83 1.99 -42.57
C ASP A 116 18.68 1.95 -43.84
N ASP A 117 18.00 1.88 -44.98
CA ASP A 117 18.66 1.81 -46.30
C ASP A 117 19.21 3.19 -46.74
N THR A 118 18.76 4.32 -46.12
CA THR A 118 19.24 5.67 -46.44
C THR A 118 20.71 5.85 -46.03
N HIS A 119 21.06 5.34 -44.83
CA HIS A 119 22.40 5.46 -44.27
C HIS A 119 23.19 4.13 -44.30
N ASN A 120 22.64 3.08 -44.92
CA ASN A 120 23.17 1.72 -44.87
C ASN A 120 23.36 1.22 -43.42
N LEU A 121 22.50 1.63 -42.52
CA LEU A 121 22.61 1.46 -41.07
C LEU A 121 21.70 0.36 -40.58
N LYS A 122 22.19 -0.51 -39.68
CA LYS A 122 21.37 -1.37 -38.81
C LYS A 122 21.64 -0.98 -37.36
N LEU A 123 20.57 -0.73 -36.59
CA LEU A 123 20.63 -0.52 -35.14
C LEU A 123 19.92 -1.66 -34.44
N ASN A 124 20.59 -2.23 -33.44
CA ASN A 124 19.96 -3.11 -32.46
C ASN A 124 19.86 -2.36 -31.13
N LEU A 125 18.64 -1.99 -30.72
CA LEU A 125 18.35 -1.35 -29.46
C LEU A 125 17.96 -2.41 -28.44
N ILE A 126 18.68 -2.45 -27.33
CA ILE A 126 18.43 -3.33 -26.19
C ILE A 126 18.02 -2.47 -25.01
N ALA A 127 16.82 -2.70 -24.49
CA ALA A 127 16.24 -1.96 -23.38
C ALA A 127 15.49 -2.90 -22.44
N ASN A 128 15.57 -2.63 -21.15
CA ASN A 128 14.82 -3.35 -20.12
C ASN A 128 14.13 -2.35 -19.17
N MET A 129 13.55 -1.30 -19.75
CA MET A 129 12.84 -0.27 -18.98
C MET A 129 11.44 -0.76 -18.58
N PRO A 130 10.98 -0.42 -17.37
CA PRO A 130 11.58 0.43 -16.35
C PRO A 130 12.45 -0.31 -15.30
N HIS A 131 12.85 -1.55 -15.56
CA HIS A 131 13.68 -2.33 -14.62
C HIS A 131 15.11 -1.77 -14.53
N GLU A 132 15.63 -1.33 -15.67
CA GLU A 132 16.93 -0.68 -15.79
C GLU A 132 16.75 0.76 -16.31
N ASP A 133 17.64 1.66 -15.91
CA ASP A 133 17.64 3.06 -16.30
C ASP A 133 18.55 3.35 -17.51
N LYS A 134 18.84 2.32 -18.30
CA LYS A 134 19.76 2.42 -19.46
C LYS A 134 19.25 1.63 -20.66
N ILE A 135 19.71 2.06 -21.84
CA ILE A 135 19.63 1.32 -23.09
C ILE A 135 21.00 1.12 -23.69
N THR A 136 21.13 0.10 -24.53
CA THR A 136 22.32 -0.15 -25.35
C THR A 136 21.92 -0.16 -26.81
N LEU A 137 22.68 0.54 -27.65
CA LEU A 137 22.54 0.57 -29.10
C LEU A 137 23.77 -0.04 -29.73
N GLN A 138 23.59 -1.06 -30.55
CA GLN A 138 24.66 -1.69 -31.32
C GLN A 138 24.51 -1.27 -32.78
N VAL A 139 25.54 -0.61 -33.31
CA VAL A 139 25.57 -0.10 -34.66
C VAL A 139 26.25 -1.09 -35.60
N SER A 140 25.61 -1.43 -36.70
CA SER A 140 26.19 -2.25 -37.76
C SER A 140 25.82 -1.68 -39.14
N ALA A 141 26.53 -2.09 -40.15
CA ALA A 141 26.22 -1.72 -41.53
C ALA A 141 25.28 -2.76 -42.19
N ALA A 142 24.53 -2.34 -43.19
CA ALA A 142 23.83 -3.27 -44.09
C ALA A 142 24.84 -4.18 -44.80
N ASP A 143 24.42 -5.39 -45.17
CA ASP A 143 25.29 -6.45 -45.67
C ASP A 143 26.13 -5.98 -46.87
N GLY A 144 27.45 -6.07 -46.73
CA GLY A 144 28.41 -5.67 -47.78
C GLY A 144 28.62 -4.15 -47.97
N LEU A 145 28.01 -3.34 -47.10
CA LEU A 145 28.07 -1.89 -47.17
C LEU A 145 28.87 -1.31 -45.98
N GLN A 146 29.08 0.01 -46.01
CA GLN A 146 29.55 0.79 -44.88
C GLN A 146 28.42 1.74 -44.44
N VAL A 147 28.37 2.10 -43.14
CA VAL A 147 27.52 3.21 -42.69
C VAL A 147 27.88 4.46 -43.47
N ALA A 148 26.91 5.22 -43.97
CA ALA A 148 27.18 6.43 -44.74
C ALA A 148 27.96 7.43 -43.89
N GLU A 149 28.96 8.08 -44.47
CA GLU A 149 29.80 9.07 -43.79
C GLU A 149 28.93 10.27 -43.34
N GLY A 150 29.17 10.76 -42.13
CA GLY A 150 28.42 11.87 -41.56
C GLY A 150 27.03 11.50 -41.02
N THR A 151 26.72 10.22 -40.85
CA THR A 151 25.46 9.79 -40.22
C THR A 151 25.49 10.04 -38.71
N ASP A 152 24.64 10.95 -38.24
CA ASP A 152 24.47 11.25 -36.82
C ASP A 152 23.40 10.35 -36.17
N LEU A 153 23.67 9.95 -34.92
CA LEU A 153 22.65 9.33 -34.07
C LEU A 153 22.16 10.33 -33.02
N LYS A 154 20.86 10.58 -32.99
CA LYS A 154 20.22 11.51 -32.06
C LYS A 154 19.43 10.69 -31.01
N LEU A 155 19.78 10.86 -29.73
CA LEU A 155 19.08 10.22 -28.61
C LEU A 155 18.16 11.25 -27.97
N ARG A 156 16.85 11.01 -27.98
CA ARG A 156 15.90 11.92 -27.33
C ARG A 156 16.22 12.02 -25.83
N LYS A 157 16.24 13.24 -25.30
CA LYS A 157 16.31 13.50 -23.87
C LYS A 157 14.88 13.58 -23.33
N PRO A 158 14.36 12.51 -22.69
CA PRO A 158 13.00 12.52 -22.16
C PRO A 158 12.82 13.55 -21.05
N ASP A 159 11.59 14.00 -20.84
CA ASP A 159 11.23 14.95 -19.79
C ASP A 159 11.30 14.37 -18.37
N TRP A 160 11.26 13.05 -18.24
CA TRP A 160 11.29 12.32 -16.97
C TRP A 160 12.68 11.99 -16.43
N ILE A 161 13.77 12.34 -17.13
CA ILE A 161 15.13 12.10 -16.62
C ILE A 161 15.35 12.86 -15.30
N ALA A 162 15.84 12.16 -14.30
CA ALA A 162 16.03 12.66 -12.94
C ALA A 162 17.51 12.98 -12.65
N GLY A 163 18.13 13.81 -13.44
CA GLY A 163 19.54 14.19 -13.26
C GLY A 163 20.31 14.18 -14.57
N ASP A 164 21.64 14.05 -14.48
CA ASP A 164 22.49 14.05 -15.65
C ASP A 164 22.48 12.69 -16.35
N ALA A 165 22.19 12.70 -17.63
CA ALA A 165 22.30 11.52 -18.46
C ALA A 165 23.77 11.18 -18.72
N VAL A 166 24.11 9.89 -18.77
CA VAL A 166 25.46 9.42 -19.10
C VAL A 166 25.43 8.65 -20.41
N ILE A 167 26.28 9.09 -21.36
CA ILE A 167 26.42 8.42 -22.66
C ILE A 167 27.84 7.88 -22.79
N THR A 168 27.95 6.62 -23.21
CA THR A 168 29.23 6.03 -23.56
C THR A 168 29.24 5.58 -25.01
N VAL A 169 30.38 5.65 -25.68
CA VAL A 169 30.64 5.06 -26.98
C VAL A 169 31.84 4.13 -26.83
N ASN A 170 31.65 2.84 -27.12
CA ASN A 170 32.68 1.81 -26.96
C ASN A 170 33.29 1.77 -25.55
N GLY A 171 32.42 1.92 -24.53
CA GLY A 171 32.78 1.91 -23.10
C GLY A 171 33.46 3.22 -22.61
N LYS A 172 33.60 4.25 -23.44
CA LYS A 172 34.16 5.54 -23.04
C LYS A 172 33.06 6.58 -22.92
N THR A 173 33.01 7.28 -21.78
CA THR A 173 32.08 8.40 -21.60
C THR A 173 32.37 9.51 -22.59
N VAL A 174 31.33 9.97 -23.28
CA VAL A 174 31.37 11.06 -24.23
C VAL A 174 30.51 12.23 -23.77
N LYS A 175 30.95 13.44 -24.03
CA LYS A 175 30.12 14.63 -23.84
C LYS A 175 29.41 14.92 -25.16
N ALA A 176 28.22 14.30 -25.33
CA ALA A 176 27.39 14.57 -26.50
C ALA A 176 26.87 16.02 -26.47
N GLU A 177 26.75 16.64 -27.63
CA GLU A 177 26.10 17.93 -27.77
C GLU A 177 24.59 17.77 -27.56
N GLU A 178 23.99 18.58 -26.70
CA GLU A 178 22.54 18.66 -26.57
C GLU A 178 21.98 19.71 -27.54
N LYS A 179 21.20 19.28 -28.52
CA LYS A 179 20.59 20.14 -29.52
C LYS A 179 19.10 19.82 -29.69
N ASN A 180 18.25 20.82 -29.49
CA ASN A 180 16.78 20.68 -29.61
C ASN A 180 16.18 19.54 -28.77
N GLY A 181 16.76 19.23 -27.59
CA GLY A 181 16.33 18.18 -26.70
C GLY A 181 16.77 16.77 -27.11
N TYR A 182 17.81 16.67 -27.92
CA TYR A 182 18.49 15.43 -28.30
C TYR A 182 19.97 15.51 -27.98
N PHE A 183 20.55 14.42 -27.53
CA PHE A 183 22.00 14.23 -27.50
C PHE A 183 22.47 13.71 -28.86
N VAL A 184 23.42 14.40 -29.46
CA VAL A 184 23.91 14.06 -30.78
C VAL A 184 25.26 13.32 -30.69
N ILE A 185 25.31 12.14 -31.27
CA ILE A 185 26.51 11.33 -31.44
C ILE A 185 26.86 11.41 -32.93
N ALA A 186 27.86 12.20 -33.24
CA ALA A 186 28.20 12.49 -34.63
C ALA A 186 28.95 11.32 -35.28
N ASP A 187 28.65 11.10 -36.57
CA ASP A 187 29.39 10.22 -37.48
C ASP A 187 29.62 8.79 -36.94
N VAL A 188 28.51 8.13 -36.54
CA VAL A 188 28.54 6.77 -35.98
C VAL A 188 29.07 5.74 -36.99
N LYS A 189 29.78 4.74 -36.52
CA LYS A 189 30.42 3.72 -37.32
C LYS A 189 29.87 2.32 -37.04
N ALA A 190 29.98 1.46 -38.04
CA ALA A 190 29.74 0.03 -37.83
C ALA A 190 30.69 -0.53 -36.77
N GLY A 191 30.16 -1.22 -35.79
CA GLY A 191 30.84 -1.76 -34.61
C GLY A 191 30.77 -0.87 -33.38
N ASP A 192 30.20 0.33 -33.46
CA ASP A 192 30.00 1.17 -32.28
C ASP A 192 28.92 0.53 -31.36
N GLU A 193 29.24 0.53 -30.07
CA GLU A 193 28.31 0.23 -29.01
C GLU A 193 28.07 1.49 -28.15
N ILE A 194 26.84 1.96 -28.11
CA ILE A 194 26.45 3.17 -27.44
C ILE A 194 25.56 2.81 -26.27
N THR A 195 25.95 3.20 -25.06
CA THR A 195 25.09 3.10 -23.87
C THR A 195 24.55 4.48 -23.51
N TYR A 196 23.26 4.55 -23.26
CA TYR A 196 22.59 5.75 -22.79
C TYR A 196 21.90 5.46 -21.48
N GLN A 197 22.44 5.99 -20.37
CA GLN A 197 21.87 5.89 -19.04
C GLN A 197 21.04 7.11 -18.73
N MET A 198 19.81 6.88 -18.29
CA MET A 198 18.75 7.88 -18.04
C MET A 198 18.23 7.70 -16.62
N PRO A 199 18.84 8.32 -15.59
CA PRO A 199 18.41 8.15 -14.21
C PRO A 199 16.92 8.40 -14.03
N MET A 200 16.24 7.50 -13.31
CA MET A 200 14.81 7.56 -13.04
C MET A 200 14.55 7.80 -11.55
N LYS A 201 13.49 8.54 -11.25
CA LYS A 201 12.96 8.68 -9.90
C LYS A 201 11.43 8.67 -9.92
N VAL A 202 10.83 8.47 -8.75
CA VAL A 202 9.40 8.67 -8.60
C VAL A 202 9.09 10.16 -8.57
N THR A 203 8.06 10.56 -9.32
CA THR A 203 7.49 11.91 -9.33
C THR A 203 6.01 11.83 -9.05
N ALA A 204 5.46 12.86 -8.40
CA ALA A 204 4.04 12.98 -8.11
C ALA A 204 3.36 13.97 -9.05
N TYR A 205 2.13 13.65 -9.42
CA TYR A 205 1.27 14.49 -10.24
C TYR A 205 -0.04 14.72 -9.49
N THR A 206 -0.37 15.98 -9.28
CA THR A 206 -1.62 16.39 -8.63
C THR A 206 -2.60 16.91 -9.66
N MET A 207 -3.89 16.78 -9.39
CA MET A 207 -4.90 17.41 -10.24
C MET A 207 -4.94 18.92 -10.01
N PRO A 208 -5.10 19.75 -11.07
CA PRO A 208 -5.10 21.19 -10.95
C PRO A 208 -6.20 21.77 -10.04
N ASP A 209 -7.34 21.08 -9.98
CA ASP A 209 -8.51 21.44 -9.18
C ASP A 209 -8.62 20.69 -7.85
N LYS A 210 -7.78 19.68 -7.64
CA LYS A 210 -7.75 18.82 -6.44
C LYS A 210 -6.31 18.45 -6.12
N SER A 211 -5.60 19.33 -5.41
CA SER A 211 -4.16 19.17 -5.12
C SER A 211 -3.82 17.93 -4.27
N ASN A 212 -4.81 17.38 -3.57
CA ASN A 212 -4.69 16.17 -2.76
C ASN A 212 -5.07 14.87 -3.49
N MET A 213 -5.45 14.95 -4.78
CA MET A 213 -5.58 13.79 -5.65
C MET A 213 -4.25 13.57 -6.37
N VAL A 214 -3.55 12.50 -6.02
CA VAL A 214 -2.15 12.27 -6.40
C VAL A 214 -1.99 10.96 -7.15
N ALA A 215 -1.27 11.04 -8.28
CA ALA A 215 -0.77 9.88 -9.02
C ALA A 215 0.76 9.90 -9.03
N PHE A 216 1.39 8.74 -9.13
CA PHE A 216 2.84 8.60 -9.14
C PHE A 216 3.34 8.07 -10.49
N LYS A 217 4.53 8.53 -10.88
CA LYS A 217 5.21 8.11 -12.11
C LYS A 217 6.67 7.78 -11.81
N TYR A 218 7.19 6.69 -12.33
CA TYR A 218 8.61 6.30 -12.26
C TYR A 218 9.21 6.27 -13.66
N GLY A 219 10.10 7.22 -13.96
CA GLY A 219 10.57 7.40 -15.32
C GLY A 219 9.42 7.53 -16.31
N PRO A 220 9.33 6.69 -17.37
CA PRO A 220 8.26 6.75 -18.36
C PRO A 220 6.93 6.15 -17.88
N VAL A 221 6.88 5.40 -16.78
CA VAL A 221 5.72 4.60 -16.38
C VAL A 221 4.90 5.22 -15.26
N VAL A 222 3.59 5.26 -15.42
CA VAL A 222 2.64 5.59 -14.36
C VAL A 222 2.47 4.39 -13.44
N LEU A 223 2.46 4.64 -12.15
CA LEU A 223 2.30 3.62 -11.12
C LEU A 223 0.86 3.60 -10.60
N SER A 224 0.39 2.43 -10.21
CA SER A 224 -0.89 2.26 -9.52
C SER A 224 -0.83 1.11 -8.53
N THR A 225 -1.74 1.10 -7.58
CA THR A 225 -1.85 0.04 -6.58
C THR A 225 -3.05 -0.86 -6.83
N ALA A 226 -2.97 -2.13 -6.46
CA ALA A 226 -4.11 -3.03 -6.41
C ALA A 226 -4.94 -2.73 -5.16
N LEU A 227 -6.27 -2.65 -5.29
CA LEU A 227 -7.18 -2.35 -4.19
C LEU A 227 -8.06 -3.55 -3.82
N SER A 228 -8.55 -4.30 -4.80
CA SER A 228 -9.45 -5.42 -4.57
C SER A 228 -9.54 -6.31 -5.81
N THR A 229 -9.91 -7.58 -5.62
CA THR A 229 -10.28 -8.51 -6.71
C THR A 229 -11.79 -8.76 -6.75
N ASN A 230 -12.57 -8.07 -5.92
CA ASN A 230 -14.01 -8.26 -5.84
C ASN A 230 -14.71 -7.77 -7.11
N ASN A 231 -15.61 -8.58 -7.66
CA ASN A 231 -16.49 -8.23 -8.79
C ASN A 231 -15.76 -7.54 -9.95
N ILE A 232 -14.56 -7.98 -10.30
CA ILE A 232 -13.75 -7.39 -11.40
C ILE A 232 -14.40 -7.57 -12.78
N GLU A 233 -15.30 -8.53 -12.94
CA GLU A 233 -16.07 -8.74 -14.17
C GLU A 233 -17.34 -7.85 -14.25
N ALA A 234 -17.66 -7.12 -13.17
CA ALA A 234 -18.83 -6.25 -13.14
C ALA A 234 -18.68 -5.07 -14.11
N SER A 235 -19.77 -4.74 -14.80
CA SER A 235 -19.80 -3.63 -15.75
C SER A 235 -21.17 -3.02 -15.81
N ASN A 236 -21.23 -1.71 -16.09
CA ASN A 236 -22.45 -0.97 -16.34
C ASN A 236 -22.61 -0.67 -17.84
N PRO A 237 -23.83 -0.70 -18.39
CA PRO A 237 -24.06 -0.26 -19.76
C PRO A 237 -23.83 1.25 -19.87
N ASN A 238 -23.18 1.69 -20.97
CA ASN A 238 -23.06 3.08 -21.35
C ASN A 238 -23.59 3.25 -22.78
N GLY A 239 -24.82 3.73 -22.90
CA GLY A 239 -25.55 3.68 -24.16
C GLY A 239 -25.95 2.24 -24.55
N ILE A 240 -26.03 1.96 -25.83
CA ILE A 240 -26.56 0.68 -26.37
C ILE A 240 -25.45 -0.38 -26.50
N LEU A 241 -24.21 0.03 -26.74
CA LEU A 241 -23.15 -0.87 -27.22
C LEU A 241 -21.92 -0.96 -26.33
N VAL A 242 -21.74 -0.08 -25.37
CA VAL A 242 -20.51 0.04 -24.59
C VAL A 242 -20.74 -0.33 -23.14
N ARG A 243 -19.81 -1.07 -22.57
CA ARG A 243 -19.74 -1.34 -21.12
C ARG A 243 -18.61 -0.54 -20.48
N VAL A 244 -18.84 -0.09 -19.27
CA VAL A 244 -17.86 0.65 -18.46
C VAL A 244 -17.62 -0.04 -17.13
N GLY A 245 -16.48 0.22 -16.53
CA GLY A 245 -16.14 -0.29 -15.21
C GLY A 245 -17.09 0.18 -14.12
N THR A 246 -17.21 -0.63 -13.09
CA THR A 246 -17.95 -0.32 -11.88
C THR A 246 -17.00 0.24 -10.82
N TYR A 247 -17.56 0.98 -9.89
CA TYR A 247 -16.85 1.46 -8.70
C TYR A 247 -17.20 0.58 -7.50
N ASP A 248 -16.21 0.24 -6.68
CA ASP A 248 -16.38 -0.44 -5.40
C ASP A 248 -15.97 0.49 -4.26
N SER A 249 -16.96 0.89 -3.46
CA SER A 249 -16.77 1.82 -2.33
C SER A 249 -16.07 1.18 -1.13
N SER A 250 -15.92 -0.15 -1.11
CA SER A 250 -15.17 -0.84 -0.07
C SER A 250 -13.66 -0.79 -0.28
N CYS A 251 -13.20 -0.33 -1.45
CA CYS A 251 -11.78 -0.17 -1.72
C CYS A 251 -11.19 0.98 -0.91
N GLN A 252 -9.98 0.79 -0.41
CA GLN A 252 -9.19 1.87 0.16
C GLN A 252 -8.84 2.89 -0.95
N THR A 253 -9.35 4.11 -0.83
CA THR A 253 -9.14 5.17 -1.83
C THR A 253 -8.33 6.35 -1.30
N VAL A 254 -7.95 6.29 -0.03
CA VAL A 254 -7.27 7.35 0.71
C VAL A 254 -5.91 6.85 1.19
N ILE A 255 -4.90 7.71 1.11
CA ILE A 255 -3.59 7.55 1.72
C ILE A 255 -3.50 8.57 2.85
N THR A 256 -3.36 8.11 4.08
CA THR A 256 -3.19 8.96 5.25
C THR A 256 -1.72 9.12 5.57
N VAL A 257 -1.19 10.34 5.44
CA VAL A 257 0.22 10.62 5.73
C VAL A 257 0.43 10.95 7.21
N GLU A 258 1.55 10.47 7.76
CA GLU A 258 1.98 10.75 9.14
C GLU A 258 2.98 11.92 9.23
N SER A 259 3.17 12.66 8.12
CA SER A 259 3.97 13.88 8.05
C SER A 259 3.15 15.09 8.44
N ASP A 260 3.81 16.23 8.72
CA ASP A 260 3.15 17.50 9.06
C ASP A 260 2.17 17.97 7.99
N SER A 261 2.38 17.58 6.73
CA SER A 261 1.45 17.84 5.63
C SER A 261 1.68 16.90 4.44
N VAL A 262 0.66 16.73 3.60
CA VAL A 262 0.76 16.06 2.30
C VAL A 262 1.87 16.69 1.44
N GLU A 263 1.97 18.01 1.44
CA GLU A 263 3.01 18.74 0.69
C GLU A 263 4.43 18.36 1.17
N THR A 264 4.65 18.26 2.47
CA THR A 264 5.94 17.85 3.07
C THR A 264 6.25 16.40 2.68
N TRP A 265 5.27 15.50 2.76
CA TRP A 265 5.43 14.12 2.35
C TRP A 265 5.83 13.99 0.87
N LEU A 266 5.18 14.77 0.00
CA LEU A 266 5.48 14.78 -1.44
C LEU A 266 6.85 15.40 -1.78
N LYS A 267 7.37 16.33 -0.98
CA LYS A 267 8.73 16.87 -1.14
C LYS A 267 9.81 15.82 -0.82
N ASP A 268 9.55 14.93 0.12
CA ASP A 268 10.46 13.86 0.54
C ASP A 268 10.16 12.52 -0.16
N LEU A 269 9.63 12.57 -1.38
CA LEU A 269 9.08 11.40 -2.10
C LEU A 269 10.10 10.25 -2.27
N GLU A 270 11.40 10.56 -2.41
CA GLU A 270 12.46 9.53 -2.51
C GLU A 270 12.60 8.69 -1.23
N LYS A 271 12.27 9.27 -0.07
CA LYS A 271 12.25 8.56 1.23
C LYS A 271 10.91 7.88 1.49
N ASN A 272 9.83 8.46 0.95
CA ASN A 272 8.47 8.08 1.27
C ASN A 272 7.86 7.08 0.28
N MET A 273 8.45 6.91 -0.90
CA MET A 273 8.06 5.91 -1.89
C MET A 273 9.28 5.10 -2.30
N VAL A 274 9.51 3.99 -1.60
CA VAL A 274 10.75 3.23 -1.64
C VAL A 274 10.61 2.02 -2.56
N ARG A 275 11.57 1.85 -3.47
CA ARG A 275 11.65 0.68 -4.36
C ARG A 275 11.87 -0.61 -3.55
N ILE A 276 11.19 -1.67 -3.94
CA ILE A 276 11.38 -3.02 -3.42
C ILE A 276 12.35 -3.73 -4.39
N GLU A 277 13.62 -3.91 -3.95
CA GLU A 277 14.68 -4.43 -4.84
C GLU A 277 14.50 -5.90 -5.19
N ASP A 278 14.04 -6.72 -4.23
CA ASP A 278 13.88 -8.17 -4.39
C ASP A 278 12.39 -8.53 -4.46
N SER A 279 11.65 -7.96 -5.41
CA SER A 279 10.24 -8.33 -5.59
C SER A 279 10.13 -9.79 -6.06
N ALA A 280 9.25 -10.55 -5.42
CA ALA A 280 9.12 -12.00 -5.65
C ALA A 280 8.71 -12.37 -7.09
N ASP A 281 8.07 -11.44 -7.80
CA ASP A 281 7.62 -11.59 -9.19
C ASP A 281 8.58 -10.94 -10.21
N GLY A 282 9.69 -10.35 -9.73
CA GLY A 282 10.67 -9.64 -10.56
C GLY A 282 10.17 -8.32 -11.13
N GLN A 283 9.03 -7.81 -10.67
CA GLN A 283 8.45 -6.56 -11.18
C GLN A 283 9.00 -5.33 -10.44
N VAL A 284 8.94 -4.18 -11.11
CA VAL A 284 9.23 -2.90 -10.47
C VAL A 284 8.12 -2.58 -9.48
N GLN A 285 8.45 -2.55 -8.19
CA GLN A 285 7.50 -2.34 -7.11
C GLN A 285 7.99 -1.26 -6.15
N PHE A 286 7.04 -0.51 -5.59
CA PHE A 286 7.29 0.51 -4.58
C PHE A 286 6.32 0.35 -3.42
N LYS A 287 6.79 0.63 -2.20
CA LYS A 287 5.98 0.74 -0.99
C LYS A 287 6.02 2.16 -0.44
N LEU A 288 4.96 2.53 0.24
CA LEU A 288 4.86 3.82 0.93
C LEU A 288 5.53 3.73 2.31
N LYS A 289 6.02 4.87 2.79
CA LYS A 289 6.58 5.09 4.12
C LYS A 289 6.04 6.39 4.70
N ASN A 290 6.07 6.54 6.03
CA ASN A 290 5.53 7.69 6.74
C ASN A 290 4.05 7.93 6.40
N VAL A 291 3.30 6.85 6.38
CA VAL A 291 1.85 6.78 6.18
C VAL A 291 1.28 5.80 7.21
N ASP A 292 -0.03 5.84 7.43
CA ASP A 292 -0.67 4.85 8.29
C ASP A 292 -0.46 3.41 7.75
N SER A 293 -0.66 2.41 8.59
CA SER A 293 -0.33 1.02 8.23
C SER A 293 -1.26 0.45 7.14
N GLU A 294 -2.47 0.95 7.00
CA GLU A 294 -3.37 0.60 5.91
C GLU A 294 -2.78 1.08 4.58
N SER A 295 -2.35 2.35 4.54
CA SER A 295 -1.66 2.93 3.39
C SER A 295 -0.28 2.28 3.11
N GLU A 296 0.46 1.88 4.15
CA GLU A 296 1.75 1.17 3.99
C GLU A 296 1.58 -0.20 3.31
N SER A 297 0.40 -0.81 3.39
CA SER A 297 0.08 -2.08 2.71
C SER A 297 -0.02 -1.95 1.19
N LEU A 298 -0.20 -0.73 0.67
CA LEU A 298 -0.36 -0.47 -0.76
C LEU A 298 0.97 -0.65 -1.51
N ILE A 299 0.98 -1.58 -2.46
CA ILE A 299 2.14 -1.81 -3.34
C ILE A 299 1.84 -1.22 -4.71
N TYR A 300 2.71 -0.31 -5.15
CA TYR A 300 2.63 0.36 -6.42
C TYR A 300 3.46 -0.36 -7.48
N THR A 301 2.87 -0.62 -8.65
CA THR A 301 3.53 -1.22 -9.81
C THR A 301 3.13 -0.46 -11.08
N PRO A 302 3.80 -0.69 -12.23
CA PRO A 302 3.39 -0.10 -13.50
C PRO A 302 1.92 -0.34 -13.80
N HIS A 303 1.17 0.73 -14.12
CA HIS A 303 -0.28 0.68 -14.31
C HIS A 303 -0.72 -0.23 -15.47
N TYR A 304 0.08 -0.36 -16.52
CA TYR A 304 -0.25 -1.24 -17.63
C TYR A 304 -0.35 -2.72 -17.25
N MET A 305 0.19 -3.10 -16.09
CA MET A 305 0.11 -4.47 -15.57
C MET A 305 -1.21 -4.78 -14.84
N ARG A 306 -2.03 -3.76 -14.55
CA ARG A 306 -3.30 -3.92 -13.84
C ARG A 306 -4.41 -4.33 -14.81
N TYR A 307 -4.87 -5.56 -14.74
CA TYR A 307 -5.98 -6.07 -15.56
C TYR A 307 -6.86 -7.10 -14.83
N LYS A 308 -6.49 -7.53 -13.64
CA LYS A 308 -7.19 -8.51 -12.81
C LYS A 308 -7.63 -7.95 -11.46
N GLU A 309 -7.44 -6.66 -11.23
CA GLU A 309 -7.78 -6.00 -9.96
C GLU A 309 -8.50 -4.69 -10.19
N ARG A 310 -9.22 -4.27 -9.17
CA ARG A 310 -9.58 -2.86 -8.99
C ARG A 310 -8.33 -2.11 -8.57
N TYR A 311 -8.17 -0.90 -9.03
CA TYR A 311 -6.90 -0.19 -8.89
C TYR A 311 -7.07 1.22 -8.34
N GLY A 312 -5.99 1.72 -7.73
CA GLY A 312 -5.81 3.13 -7.38
C GLY A 312 -4.75 3.76 -8.29
N LEU A 313 -5.19 4.57 -9.25
CA LEU A 313 -4.32 5.35 -10.12
C LEU A 313 -4.07 6.72 -9.50
N TYR A 314 -5.12 7.53 -9.35
CA TYR A 314 -5.13 8.69 -8.48
C TYR A 314 -5.68 8.29 -7.13
N MET A 315 -4.96 8.60 -6.05
CA MET A 315 -5.40 8.36 -4.69
C MET A 315 -5.60 9.70 -3.99
N TYR A 316 -6.61 9.76 -3.12
CA TYR A 316 -6.79 10.91 -2.25
C TYR A 316 -5.76 10.85 -1.12
N MET A 317 -5.04 11.95 -0.85
CA MET A 317 -4.10 12.03 0.25
C MET A 317 -4.58 13.02 1.30
N GLU A 318 -4.44 12.66 2.56
CA GLU A 318 -4.83 13.51 3.70
C GLU A 318 -3.84 13.34 4.86
N GLU A 319 -3.79 14.35 5.72
CA GLU A 319 -3.08 14.28 6.99
C GLU A 319 -3.88 13.46 8.01
N ALA A 320 -3.18 12.73 8.90
CA ALA A 320 -3.83 11.92 9.94
C ALA A 320 -4.68 12.74 10.91
N ASP A 321 -4.36 14.03 11.11
CA ASP A 321 -5.10 14.97 11.95
C ASP A 321 -6.10 15.84 11.16
N SER A 322 -6.26 15.59 9.84
CA SER A 322 -7.23 16.31 9.03
C SER A 322 -8.67 16.02 9.50
N LYS A 323 -9.56 17.00 9.29
CA LYS A 323 -10.98 16.81 9.63
C LYS A 323 -11.59 15.61 8.90
N SER A 324 -11.23 15.36 7.64
CA SER A 324 -11.71 14.22 6.86
C SER A 324 -11.29 12.89 7.45
N SER A 325 -10.04 12.76 7.90
CA SER A 325 -9.54 11.57 8.60
C SER A 325 -10.28 11.33 9.92
N GLN A 326 -10.44 12.40 10.72
CA GLN A 326 -11.16 12.36 11.98
C GLN A 326 -12.62 11.92 11.81
N ASP A 327 -13.32 12.54 10.84
CA ASP A 327 -14.72 12.21 10.54
C ASP A 327 -14.84 10.73 10.08
N ARG A 328 -13.93 10.24 9.24
CA ARG A 328 -13.92 8.85 8.76
C ARG A 328 -13.69 7.83 9.89
N ILE A 329 -12.73 8.10 10.79
CA ILE A 329 -12.50 7.25 11.96
C ILE A 329 -13.74 7.23 12.86
N LEU A 330 -14.33 8.40 13.13
CA LEU A 330 -15.52 8.49 13.95
C LEU A 330 -16.71 7.75 13.35
N GLU A 331 -16.99 7.90 12.05
CA GLU A 331 -18.05 7.18 11.35
C GLU A 331 -17.84 5.66 11.42
N ASN A 332 -16.60 5.18 11.29
CA ASN A 332 -16.28 3.77 11.43
C ASN A 332 -16.55 3.27 12.85
N LYS A 333 -16.13 4.03 13.88
CA LYS A 333 -16.39 3.69 15.29
C LYS A 333 -17.87 3.70 15.64
N GLU A 334 -18.66 4.63 15.09
CA GLU A 334 -20.12 4.64 15.24
C GLU A 334 -20.76 3.41 14.59
N SER A 335 -20.31 3.00 13.41
CA SER A 335 -20.79 1.77 12.75
C SER A 335 -20.47 0.51 13.56
N ILE A 336 -19.26 0.43 14.13
CA ILE A 336 -18.87 -0.66 15.03
C ILE A 336 -19.77 -0.66 16.28
N ARG A 337 -20.02 0.50 16.87
CA ARG A 337 -20.91 0.65 18.04
C ARG A 337 -22.31 0.15 17.74
N ASP A 338 -22.87 0.52 16.59
CA ASP A 338 -24.19 0.04 16.18
C ASP A 338 -24.22 -1.48 16.04
N THR A 339 -23.14 -2.08 15.53
CA THR A 339 -22.99 -3.53 15.45
C THR A 339 -22.86 -4.17 16.83
N GLU A 340 -22.05 -3.62 17.73
CA GLU A 340 -21.90 -4.11 19.12
C GLU A 340 -23.21 -4.05 19.91
N MET A 341 -24.05 -3.05 19.64
CA MET A 341 -25.35 -2.85 20.28
C MET A 341 -26.45 -3.72 19.67
N SER A 342 -26.23 -4.25 18.48
CA SER A 342 -27.20 -5.11 17.80
C SER A 342 -27.20 -6.51 18.39
N THR A 343 -28.40 -7.16 18.44
CA THR A 343 -28.53 -8.60 18.69
C THR A 343 -28.26 -9.38 17.42
N ASP A 344 -28.71 -8.85 16.27
CA ASP A 344 -28.46 -9.38 14.96
C ASP A 344 -28.54 -8.25 13.93
N TYR A 345 -27.83 -8.38 12.77
CA TYR A 345 -27.77 -7.32 11.77
C TYR A 345 -27.51 -7.83 10.35
N LEU A 346 -27.90 -7.01 9.36
CA LEU A 346 -27.55 -7.13 7.95
C LEU A 346 -27.37 -5.72 7.37
N TYR A 347 -26.12 -5.38 6.96
CA TYR A 347 -25.76 -4.09 6.37
C TYR A 347 -25.17 -4.19 4.97
N THR A 348 -25.04 -5.42 4.43
CA THR A 348 -24.48 -5.67 3.09
C THR A 348 -25.55 -6.35 2.24
N PHE A 349 -25.98 -5.68 1.15
CA PHE A 349 -27.03 -6.14 0.24
C PHE A 349 -26.54 -6.45 -1.17
N ASP A 350 -25.26 -6.33 -1.44
CA ASP A 350 -24.58 -6.67 -2.68
C ASP A 350 -23.87 -8.03 -2.62
N ASP A 351 -23.87 -8.65 -1.46
CA ASP A 351 -23.27 -9.95 -1.15
C ASP A 351 -24.38 -11.01 -0.96
N ASN A 352 -24.52 -11.88 -1.94
CA ASN A 352 -25.49 -12.97 -1.88
C ASN A 352 -25.33 -13.89 -0.66
N ASN A 353 -24.14 -13.98 -0.05
CA ASN A 353 -23.88 -14.81 1.12
C ASN A 353 -24.46 -14.17 2.39
N SER A 354 -24.34 -12.86 2.59
CA SER A 354 -24.86 -12.15 3.77
C SER A 354 -26.38 -12.22 3.83
N GLU A 355 -27.08 -11.98 2.73
CA GLU A 355 -28.52 -12.07 2.65
C GLU A 355 -29.01 -13.53 2.75
N ALA A 356 -28.31 -14.47 2.13
CA ALA A 356 -28.62 -15.91 2.21
C ALA A 356 -28.53 -16.45 3.65
N ALA A 357 -27.51 -15.96 4.41
CA ALA A 357 -27.38 -16.32 5.83
C ALA A 357 -28.54 -15.84 6.71
N LYS A 358 -29.32 -14.86 6.23
CA LYS A 358 -30.55 -14.35 6.88
C LYS A 358 -31.84 -14.94 6.26
N ASN A 359 -31.75 -16.06 5.58
CA ASN A 359 -32.89 -16.72 4.92
C ASN A 359 -33.70 -15.76 4.05
N GLN A 360 -33.02 -14.91 3.25
CA GLN A 360 -33.67 -13.93 2.37
C GLN A 360 -34.69 -14.63 1.46
N GLN A 361 -35.92 -14.15 1.49
CA GLN A 361 -37.01 -14.58 0.61
C GLN A 361 -37.61 -13.33 -0.06
N GLY A 362 -38.19 -13.47 -1.24
CA GLY A 362 -38.85 -12.35 -1.87
C GLY A 362 -39.40 -12.65 -3.26
N GLU A 363 -40.21 -11.75 -3.75
CA GLU A 363 -40.79 -11.76 -5.10
C GLU A 363 -40.79 -10.33 -5.66
N ASN A 364 -40.41 -10.18 -6.91
CA ASN A 364 -40.30 -8.88 -7.57
C ASN A 364 -39.40 -7.89 -6.78
N THR A 365 -38.24 -8.37 -6.34
CA THR A 365 -37.27 -7.64 -5.52
C THR A 365 -35.88 -7.71 -6.14
N SER A 366 -35.08 -6.67 -5.91
CA SER A 366 -33.69 -6.59 -6.39
C SER A 366 -32.83 -5.75 -5.46
N VAL A 367 -31.51 -5.90 -5.58
CA VAL A 367 -30.50 -5.10 -4.89
C VAL A 367 -29.96 -4.02 -5.80
N GLY A 368 -29.44 -2.95 -5.21
CA GLY A 368 -28.76 -1.87 -5.89
C GLY A 368 -27.75 -1.20 -4.98
N VAL A 369 -26.99 -0.27 -5.53
CA VAL A 369 -26.02 0.54 -4.79
C VAL A 369 -26.33 2.03 -5.01
N TYR A 370 -26.36 2.80 -3.94
CA TYR A 370 -26.52 4.25 -3.98
C TYR A 370 -25.59 4.91 -2.97
N SER A 371 -24.82 5.89 -3.43
CA SER A 371 -23.84 6.61 -2.61
C SER A 371 -22.87 5.67 -1.85
N GLY A 372 -22.43 4.60 -2.53
CA GLY A 372 -21.51 3.61 -1.97
C GLY A 372 -22.15 2.59 -0.99
N LYS A 373 -23.45 2.67 -0.74
CA LYS A 373 -24.17 1.73 0.15
C LYS A 373 -25.09 0.82 -0.66
N GLY A 374 -24.98 -0.48 -0.43
CA GLY A 374 -25.92 -1.47 -0.96
C GLY A 374 -27.30 -1.28 -0.36
N TYR A 375 -28.33 -1.59 -1.12
CA TYR A 375 -29.72 -1.60 -0.63
C TYR A 375 -30.56 -2.66 -1.32
N ARG A 376 -31.65 -3.06 -0.67
CA ARG A 376 -32.69 -3.88 -1.29
C ARG A 376 -33.99 -3.10 -1.42
N HIS A 377 -34.66 -3.30 -2.56
CA HIS A 377 -36.01 -2.79 -2.80
C HIS A 377 -36.90 -3.83 -3.48
N ALA A 378 -38.21 -3.59 -3.53
CA ALA A 378 -39.12 -4.40 -4.30
C ALA A 378 -40.15 -3.54 -5.07
N GLU A 379 -40.69 -4.14 -6.13
CA GLU A 379 -41.62 -3.50 -7.05
C GLU A 379 -42.95 -3.12 -6.42
N LYS A 380 -43.55 -2.07 -6.95
CA LYS A 380 -44.87 -1.55 -6.54
C LYS A 380 -45.98 -2.61 -6.67
N ASN A 381 -46.99 -2.49 -5.83
CA ASN A 381 -48.21 -3.29 -5.77
C ASN A 381 -48.04 -4.75 -5.37
N THR A 382 -47.00 -5.46 -5.77
CA THR A 382 -46.86 -6.91 -5.58
C THR A 382 -45.54 -7.32 -4.94
N GLY A 383 -44.49 -6.49 -5.04
CA GLY A 383 -43.15 -6.83 -4.58
C GLY A 383 -43.05 -6.97 -3.04
N TRP A 384 -42.22 -7.89 -2.61
CA TRP A 384 -41.89 -8.06 -1.19
C TRP A 384 -40.55 -8.74 -1.02
N PHE A 385 -39.97 -8.60 0.17
CA PHE A 385 -38.80 -9.37 0.62
C PHE A 385 -38.85 -9.55 2.14
N SER A 386 -38.14 -10.56 2.64
CA SER A 386 -38.05 -10.85 4.08
C SER A 386 -36.70 -11.39 4.47
N TYR A 387 -36.42 -11.28 5.77
CA TYR A 387 -35.24 -11.81 6.43
C TYR A 387 -35.61 -12.46 7.75
N ASP A 388 -34.89 -13.48 8.16
CA ASP A 388 -34.90 -14.01 9.51
C ASP A 388 -33.78 -13.37 10.32
N LEU A 389 -34.14 -12.76 11.46
CA LEU A 389 -33.22 -12.07 12.36
C LEU A 389 -33.38 -12.63 13.79
N LYS A 390 -32.26 -12.72 14.50
CA LYS A 390 -32.23 -13.09 15.89
C LYS A 390 -32.70 -11.93 16.76
N ILE A 391 -33.32 -12.29 17.89
CA ILE A 391 -33.73 -11.39 18.97
C ILE A 391 -33.16 -11.91 20.29
N ASP A 392 -33.19 -11.08 21.32
CA ASP A 392 -32.89 -11.49 22.68
C ASP A 392 -34.21 -11.90 23.38
N PRO A 393 -34.49 -13.22 23.50
CA PRO A 393 -35.74 -13.67 24.12
C PRO A 393 -35.83 -13.41 25.64
N SER A 394 -34.70 -13.03 26.26
CA SER A 394 -34.64 -12.68 27.68
C SER A 394 -34.84 -11.19 27.94
N ALA A 395 -34.80 -10.37 26.89
CA ALA A 395 -34.96 -8.93 27.01
C ALA A 395 -36.45 -8.57 27.24
N GLU A 396 -36.69 -7.59 28.09
CA GLU A 396 -38.02 -7.03 28.31
C GLU A 396 -38.59 -6.43 27.01
N THR A 397 -37.74 -5.81 26.19
CA THR A 397 -38.14 -5.19 24.93
C THR A 397 -37.09 -5.45 23.86
N ASN A 398 -37.56 -5.86 22.67
CA ASN A 398 -36.74 -5.94 21.46
C ASN A 398 -37.15 -4.84 20.46
N TYR A 399 -36.20 -4.33 19.74
CA TYR A 399 -36.36 -3.29 18.74
C TYR A 399 -35.92 -3.78 17.36
N LEU A 400 -36.63 -3.33 16.33
CA LEU A 400 -36.24 -3.44 14.93
C LEU A 400 -35.73 -2.10 14.43
N ASN A 401 -34.50 -2.06 13.91
CA ASN A 401 -33.86 -0.90 13.37
C ASN A 401 -33.70 -1.06 11.87
N CYS A 402 -34.24 -0.12 11.07
CA CYS A 402 -34.18 -0.14 9.62
C CYS A 402 -33.53 1.15 9.13
N THR A 403 -32.49 1.06 8.32
CA THR A 403 -31.82 2.21 7.71
C THR A 403 -32.46 2.55 6.37
N TYR A 404 -32.96 3.77 6.22
CA TYR A 404 -33.55 4.31 5.02
C TYR A 404 -32.80 5.56 4.52
N TYR A 405 -33.04 5.91 3.26
CA TYR A 405 -32.53 7.15 2.65
C TYR A 405 -33.68 8.16 2.42
N SER A 406 -33.55 9.34 3.00
CA SER A 406 -34.61 10.36 2.92
C SER A 406 -34.86 10.89 1.51
N GLY A 407 -33.91 10.71 0.59
CA GLY A 407 -34.10 10.99 -0.84
C GLY A 407 -35.15 10.09 -1.53
N ASP A 408 -35.47 8.95 -0.92
CA ASP A 408 -36.57 8.07 -1.33
C ASP A 408 -37.94 8.52 -0.79
N SER A 409 -38.06 9.78 -0.36
CA SER A 409 -39.27 10.38 0.22
C SER A 409 -40.52 10.11 -0.62
N GLY A 410 -41.60 9.72 0.06
CA GLY A 410 -42.88 9.36 -0.54
C GLY A 410 -43.04 7.86 -0.81
N ARG A 411 -42.00 7.04 -0.66
CA ARG A 411 -42.19 5.58 -0.67
C ARG A 411 -43.02 5.15 0.55
N MET A 412 -43.97 4.26 0.31
CA MET A 412 -44.88 3.76 1.33
C MET A 412 -45.09 2.26 1.17
N PHE A 413 -44.85 1.50 2.26
CA PHE A 413 -44.99 0.05 2.27
C PHE A 413 -45.30 -0.46 3.67
N ASP A 414 -45.77 -1.71 3.77
CA ASP A 414 -46.08 -2.34 5.04
C ASP A 414 -44.92 -3.20 5.56
N LEU A 415 -44.67 -3.09 6.86
CA LEU A 415 -43.67 -3.86 7.60
C LEU A 415 -44.37 -4.87 8.49
N TYR A 416 -43.96 -6.14 8.44
CA TYR A 416 -44.50 -7.24 9.23
C TYR A 416 -43.40 -7.92 10.05
N VAL A 417 -43.78 -8.41 11.22
CA VAL A 417 -42.98 -9.30 12.06
C VAL A 417 -43.79 -10.58 12.33
N ASN A 418 -43.22 -11.74 12.02
CA ASN A 418 -43.89 -13.05 12.18
C ASN A 418 -45.29 -13.08 11.56
N GLY A 419 -45.47 -12.47 10.40
CA GLY A 419 -46.75 -12.40 9.68
C GLY A 419 -47.75 -11.38 10.21
N LYS A 420 -47.50 -10.73 11.33
CA LYS A 420 -48.32 -9.66 11.88
C LYS A 420 -47.83 -8.30 11.43
N LYS A 421 -48.73 -7.40 11.00
CA LYS A 421 -48.40 -6.08 10.54
C LYS A 421 -47.88 -5.22 11.71
N LEU A 422 -46.61 -4.81 11.65
CA LEU A 422 -45.98 -3.94 12.65
C LEU A 422 -46.41 -2.48 12.44
N LYS A 423 -46.20 -1.98 11.22
CA LYS A 423 -46.55 -0.61 10.82
C LYS A 423 -46.61 -0.43 9.33
N THR A 424 -47.15 0.72 8.87
CA THR A 424 -46.87 1.22 7.52
C THR A 424 -45.71 2.22 7.58
N VAL A 425 -44.64 1.94 6.85
CA VAL A 425 -43.51 2.83 6.71
C VAL A 425 -43.83 3.87 5.64
N THR A 426 -43.51 5.13 5.91
CA THR A 426 -43.52 6.22 4.93
C THR A 426 -42.17 6.91 5.03
N ILE A 427 -41.34 6.79 3.98
CA ILE A 427 -40.05 7.45 3.94
C ILE A 427 -40.27 8.95 3.73
N ASN A 428 -39.66 9.78 4.58
CA ASN A 428 -39.81 11.22 4.57
C ASN A 428 -38.46 11.94 4.75
N THR A 429 -38.51 13.26 4.82
CA THR A 429 -37.32 14.11 4.97
C THR A 429 -37.14 14.66 6.38
N ASP A 430 -37.84 14.13 7.39
CA ASP A 430 -37.81 14.65 8.76
C ASP A 430 -36.41 14.56 9.39
N ALA A 431 -35.65 13.51 9.04
CA ALA A 431 -34.25 13.32 9.46
C ALA A 431 -33.21 14.18 8.68
N GLY A 432 -33.70 15.02 7.78
CA GLY A 432 -32.84 15.82 6.87
C GLY A 432 -33.05 15.45 5.40
N LYS A 433 -32.64 16.35 4.50
CA LYS A 433 -32.74 16.13 3.07
C LYS A 433 -31.51 15.37 2.54
N ASN A 434 -31.74 14.30 1.77
CA ASN A 434 -30.69 13.46 1.20
C ASN A 434 -29.75 12.85 2.27
N THR A 435 -30.33 12.34 3.36
CA THR A 435 -29.62 11.78 4.50
C THR A 435 -30.03 10.34 4.75
N PHE A 436 -29.11 9.48 5.14
CA PHE A 436 -29.43 8.17 5.70
C PHE A 436 -29.87 8.34 7.15
N TYR A 437 -30.90 7.57 7.59
CA TYR A 437 -31.38 7.60 8.94
C TYR A 437 -31.88 6.23 9.37
N VAL A 438 -31.84 5.96 10.68
CA VAL A 438 -32.36 4.72 11.28
C VAL A 438 -33.75 4.97 11.81
N ASP A 439 -34.70 4.12 11.42
CA ASP A 439 -36.06 4.07 11.93
C ASP A 439 -36.16 2.91 12.93
N THR A 440 -36.16 3.23 14.23
CA THR A 440 -36.24 2.26 15.31
C THR A 440 -37.70 2.06 15.72
N THR A 441 -38.13 0.80 15.78
CA THR A 441 -39.50 0.41 16.12
C THR A 441 -39.48 -0.71 17.16
N GLU A 442 -40.21 -0.51 18.26
CA GLU A 442 -40.44 -1.58 19.25
C GLU A 442 -41.21 -2.74 18.64
N ILE A 443 -40.77 -3.98 18.94
CA ILE A 443 -41.43 -5.19 18.51
C ILE A 443 -42.37 -5.61 19.64
N PRO A 444 -43.72 -5.60 19.45
CA PRO A 444 -44.65 -6.00 20.49
C PRO A 444 -44.41 -7.44 20.94
N ALA A 445 -44.39 -7.68 22.25
CA ALA A 445 -44.13 -9.01 22.80
C ALA A 445 -45.06 -10.09 22.26
N GLU A 446 -46.30 -9.74 21.96
CA GLU A 446 -47.30 -10.65 21.37
C GLU A 446 -47.04 -11.01 19.91
N TYR A 447 -46.02 -10.39 19.27
CA TYR A 447 -45.54 -10.73 17.91
C TYR A 447 -44.44 -11.79 17.96
N LEU A 448 -43.83 -11.97 19.12
CA LEU A 448 -42.80 -12.95 19.34
C LEU A 448 -43.38 -14.35 19.54
N THR A 449 -42.63 -15.37 19.14
CA THR A 449 -43.01 -16.78 19.36
C THR A 449 -42.32 -17.27 20.63
N GLU A 450 -43.08 -17.81 21.58
CA GLU A 450 -42.53 -18.32 22.83
C GLU A 450 -41.41 -19.35 22.56
N GLY A 451 -40.27 -19.16 23.19
CA GLY A 451 -39.08 -20.01 23.04
C GLY A 451 -38.30 -19.87 21.75
N SER A 452 -38.66 -18.94 20.85
CA SER A 452 -37.90 -18.62 19.64
C SER A 452 -36.99 -17.45 19.90
N ASP A 453 -35.74 -17.54 19.45
CA ASP A 453 -34.77 -16.47 19.40
C ASP A 453 -34.72 -15.76 18.04
N THR A 454 -35.66 -16.10 17.14
CA THR A 454 -35.67 -15.64 15.76
C THR A 454 -37.04 -15.11 15.38
N ILE A 455 -37.04 -14.01 14.59
CA ILE A 455 -38.22 -13.41 13.97
C ILE A 455 -38.05 -13.34 12.47
N THR A 456 -39.15 -13.44 11.71
CA THR A 456 -39.19 -13.14 10.29
C THR A 456 -39.72 -11.72 10.10
N VAL A 457 -38.91 -10.86 9.52
CA VAL A 457 -39.22 -9.47 9.15
C VAL A 457 -39.53 -9.41 7.67
N LYS A 458 -40.75 -8.93 7.29
CA LYS A 458 -41.17 -8.84 5.91
C LYS A 458 -41.56 -7.41 5.52
N PHE A 459 -41.05 -6.97 4.38
CA PHE A 459 -41.36 -5.70 3.73
C PHE A 459 -42.28 -5.98 2.52
N GLN A 460 -43.47 -5.36 2.48
CA GLN A 460 -44.50 -5.71 1.50
C GLN A 460 -45.09 -4.47 0.84
N ALA A 461 -45.18 -4.48 -0.49
CA ALA A 461 -45.90 -3.44 -1.26
C ALA A 461 -47.39 -3.38 -0.85
N ILE A 462 -47.92 -2.18 -0.79
CA ILE A 462 -49.36 -1.96 -0.54
C ILE A 462 -50.08 -1.96 -1.90
N ALA A 463 -51.00 -2.90 -2.06
CA ALA A 463 -51.79 -3.02 -3.29
C ALA A 463 -52.55 -1.72 -3.61
N GLY A 464 -52.51 -1.28 -4.87
CA GLY A 464 -53.15 -0.04 -5.32
C GLY A 464 -52.35 1.25 -5.01
N LYS A 465 -51.25 1.16 -4.25
CA LYS A 465 -50.30 2.27 -4.06
C LYS A 465 -49.18 2.17 -5.10
N ASN A 466 -48.97 3.21 -5.87
CA ASN A 466 -47.90 3.24 -6.86
C ASN A 466 -46.53 3.59 -6.23
N SER A 467 -46.12 2.77 -5.26
CA SER A 467 -44.97 3.01 -4.41
C SER A 467 -44.09 1.76 -4.32
N TYR A 468 -42.78 1.95 -4.46
CA TYR A 468 -41.76 0.92 -4.24
C TYR A 468 -41.64 0.58 -2.77
N VAL A 469 -41.19 -0.64 -2.48
CA VAL A 469 -40.87 -1.13 -1.14
C VAL A 469 -39.41 -0.88 -0.83
N GLY A 470 -39.08 -0.37 0.33
CA GLY A 470 -37.69 -0.20 0.79
C GLY A 470 -37.01 1.01 0.11
N GLY A 471 -35.88 0.88 -0.43
CA GLY A 471 -34.54 1.32 -0.20
C GLY A 471 -34.07 1.02 1.21
N LEU A 472 -34.00 -0.28 1.56
CA LEU A 472 -33.48 -0.71 2.84
C LEU A 472 -31.95 -0.80 2.74
N TYR A 473 -31.24 0.03 3.49
CA TYR A 473 -29.77 0.13 3.48
C TYR A 473 -29.13 -0.56 4.69
N GLY A 474 -29.92 -1.01 5.63
CA GLY A 474 -29.49 -1.72 6.82
C GLY A 474 -30.71 -2.22 7.60
N ILE A 475 -30.56 -3.35 8.25
CA ILE A 475 -31.55 -3.87 9.20
C ILE A 475 -30.84 -4.54 10.35
N SER A 476 -31.29 -4.25 11.58
CA SER A 476 -30.80 -4.93 12.77
C SER A 476 -31.90 -5.08 13.80
N THR A 477 -31.68 -5.99 14.74
CA THR A 477 -32.45 -6.10 15.96
C THR A 477 -31.59 -5.70 17.14
N SER A 478 -32.18 -5.09 18.15
CA SER A 478 -31.50 -4.74 19.40
C SER A 478 -32.40 -4.96 20.58
N SER A 479 -31.83 -5.14 21.76
CA SER A 479 -32.53 -5.05 23.03
C SER A 479 -32.14 -3.76 23.74
N ALA A 480 -32.88 -3.30 24.75
CA ALA A 480 -32.51 -2.14 25.55
C ALA A 480 -31.27 -2.45 26.38
N LYS A 481 -30.11 -2.17 25.79
CA LYS A 481 -28.78 -2.25 26.43
C LYS A 481 -28.26 -0.84 26.69
N GLU A 482 -27.70 -0.66 27.89
CA GLU A 482 -26.93 0.55 28.15
C GLU A 482 -25.57 0.41 27.51
N TYR A 483 -25.01 1.54 27.05
CA TYR A 483 -23.63 1.58 26.58
C TYR A 483 -22.66 1.25 27.72
N ASP A 484 -21.61 0.52 27.38
CA ASP A 484 -20.49 0.33 28.31
C ASP A 484 -19.83 1.68 28.63
N THR A 485 -19.64 1.95 29.92
CA THR A 485 -19.02 3.18 30.43
C THR A 485 -17.58 2.98 30.92
N ASP A 486 -17.01 1.78 30.72
CA ASP A 486 -15.61 1.52 31.03
C ASP A 486 -14.70 2.13 29.96
N ALA A 487 -14.10 3.28 30.27
CA ALA A 487 -13.22 4.00 29.40
C ALA A 487 -11.74 3.56 29.51
N SER A 488 -11.45 2.45 30.21
CA SER A 488 -10.09 1.94 30.28
C SER A 488 -9.60 1.45 28.92
N LEU A 489 -8.29 1.46 28.70
CA LEU A 489 -7.70 0.78 27.57
C LEU A 489 -7.72 -0.73 27.79
N SER A 490 -7.69 -1.52 26.74
CA SER A 490 -7.39 -2.95 26.77
C SER A 490 -5.91 -3.22 26.51
N GLY A 491 -5.16 -2.24 25.97
CA GLY A 491 -3.73 -2.32 25.71
C GLY A 491 -3.10 -0.98 25.42
N LEU A 492 -1.84 -0.84 25.82
CA LEU A 492 -0.95 0.27 25.49
C LEU A 492 0.45 -0.30 25.25
N SER A 493 1.04 -0.03 24.10
CA SER A 493 2.37 -0.54 23.73
C SER A 493 3.13 0.43 22.82
N PHE A 494 4.46 0.23 22.76
CA PHE A 494 5.37 1.03 21.95
C PHE A 494 6.32 0.09 21.19
N ASP A 495 6.75 0.53 19.99
CA ASP A 495 7.69 -0.22 19.14
C ASP A 495 9.13 -0.20 19.68
N LYS A 496 9.47 0.81 20.50
CA LYS A 496 10.82 1.02 21.07
C LYS A 496 10.73 1.45 22.52
N GLY A 497 11.79 1.17 23.26
CA GLY A 497 11.93 1.60 24.66
C GLY A 497 11.39 0.60 25.67
N THR A 498 11.48 0.99 26.93
CA THR A 498 11.00 0.22 28.10
C THR A 498 10.00 1.05 28.86
N MET A 499 8.76 0.60 28.89
CA MET A 499 7.66 1.26 29.61
C MET A 499 7.61 0.81 31.07
N THR A 500 7.52 1.76 31.99
CA THR A 500 7.42 1.53 33.42
C THR A 500 6.28 2.36 34.03
N PRO A 501 5.36 1.75 34.81
CA PRO A 501 5.22 0.29 34.96
C PRO A 501 4.82 -0.39 33.64
N ALA A 502 4.84 -1.71 33.60
CA ALA A 502 4.21 -2.44 32.51
C ALA A 502 2.71 -2.08 32.46
N TYR A 503 2.09 -2.19 31.27
CA TYR A 503 0.68 -1.84 31.12
C TYR A 503 -0.20 -2.56 32.15
N ASP A 504 -1.02 -1.80 32.85
CA ASP A 504 -2.07 -2.25 33.76
C ASP A 504 -3.30 -1.34 33.59
N LYS A 505 -4.51 -1.94 33.49
CA LYS A 505 -5.74 -1.22 33.21
C LYS A 505 -6.12 -0.14 34.23
N ASP A 506 -5.62 -0.27 35.47
CA ASP A 506 -5.91 0.66 36.58
C ASP A 506 -4.80 1.74 36.73
N THR A 507 -3.77 1.68 35.89
CA THR A 507 -2.68 2.66 35.85
C THR A 507 -2.87 3.66 34.73
N THR A 508 -2.71 4.93 35.04
CA THR A 508 -2.92 6.05 34.09
C THR A 508 -1.65 6.87 33.83
N GLU A 509 -0.57 6.61 34.54
CA GLU A 509 0.70 7.31 34.34
C GLU A 509 1.83 6.31 34.03
N TYR A 510 2.54 6.56 32.94
CA TYR A 510 3.61 5.71 32.44
C TYR A 510 4.85 6.54 32.10
N VAL A 511 6.02 5.93 32.25
CA VAL A 511 7.28 6.44 31.74
C VAL A 511 7.81 5.47 30.69
N LEU A 512 8.12 5.97 29.51
CA LEU A 512 8.79 5.21 28.46
C LEU A 512 10.22 5.72 28.33
N GLU A 513 11.19 4.87 28.61
CA GLU A 513 12.61 5.18 28.39
C GLU A 513 13.06 4.66 27.02
N VAL A 514 13.62 5.55 26.21
CA VAL A 514 14.13 5.24 24.87
C VAL A 514 15.58 5.68 24.70
N PRO A 515 16.36 5.10 23.78
CA PRO A 515 17.71 5.56 23.48
C PRO A 515 17.76 7.05 23.09
N GLU A 516 18.86 7.74 23.42
CA GLU A 516 19.05 9.19 23.22
C GLU A 516 18.89 9.61 21.75
N ASP A 517 19.25 8.73 20.81
CA ASP A 517 19.16 8.92 19.36
C ASP A 517 17.78 8.63 18.75
N THR A 518 16.80 8.26 19.57
CA THR A 518 15.44 7.99 19.08
C THR A 518 14.75 9.29 18.69
N GLU A 519 14.34 9.40 17.44
CA GLU A 519 13.60 10.58 16.92
C GLU A 519 12.10 10.36 17.00
N THR A 520 11.63 9.12 16.81
CA THR A 520 10.20 8.77 16.75
C THR A 520 9.93 7.45 17.42
N VAL A 521 8.76 7.35 18.07
CA VAL A 521 8.25 6.13 18.71
C VAL A 521 6.85 5.85 18.19
N ALA A 522 6.56 4.63 17.77
CA ALA A 522 5.23 4.20 17.37
C ALA A 522 4.45 3.68 18.60
N MET A 523 3.31 4.30 18.89
CA MET A 523 2.42 3.97 20.01
C MET A 523 1.15 3.30 19.50
N THR A 524 0.74 2.20 20.12
CA THR A 524 -0.57 1.58 19.93
C THR A 524 -1.35 1.64 21.25
N ALA A 525 -2.57 2.19 21.20
CA ALA A 525 -3.47 2.28 22.33
C ALA A 525 -4.85 1.78 21.90
N THR A 526 -5.34 0.73 22.55
CA THR A 526 -6.59 0.05 22.20
C THR A 526 -7.65 0.27 23.27
N PRO A 527 -8.84 0.77 22.95
CA PRO A 527 -9.90 0.98 23.92
C PRO A 527 -10.47 -0.37 24.42
N LYS A 528 -11.18 -0.35 25.52
CA LYS A 528 -11.84 -1.52 26.13
C LYS A 528 -12.87 -2.16 25.20
N LYS A 529 -13.68 -1.35 24.56
CA LYS A 529 -14.63 -1.75 23.51
C LYS A 529 -14.11 -1.30 22.15
N GLU A 530 -14.28 -2.09 21.13
CA GLU A 530 -13.80 -1.77 19.79
C GLU A 530 -14.36 -0.44 19.26
N SER A 531 -15.61 -0.10 19.62
CA SER A 531 -16.25 1.18 19.29
C SER A 531 -15.81 2.35 20.16
N GLY A 532 -15.00 2.13 21.21
CA GLY A 532 -14.43 3.21 22.02
C GLY A 532 -13.49 4.11 21.20
N LEU A 533 -13.30 5.35 21.67
CA LEU A 533 -12.48 6.35 20.97
C LEU A 533 -11.18 6.57 21.75
N VAL A 534 -10.07 6.75 21.02
CA VAL A 534 -8.77 7.08 21.61
C VAL A 534 -8.25 8.36 20.97
N TYR A 535 -7.88 9.33 21.80
CA TYR A 535 -7.33 10.62 21.37
C TYR A 535 -5.90 10.79 21.87
N VAL A 536 -5.03 11.35 21.02
CA VAL A 536 -3.72 11.87 21.41
C VAL A 536 -3.80 13.40 21.34
N GLY A 537 -3.79 14.06 22.51
CA GLY A 537 -4.24 15.45 22.58
C GLY A 537 -5.69 15.58 22.12
N ASP A 538 -5.95 16.41 21.10
CA ASP A 538 -7.28 16.59 20.52
C ASP A 538 -7.52 15.75 19.25
N VAL A 539 -6.56 14.92 18.84
CA VAL A 539 -6.61 14.13 17.61
C VAL A 539 -7.12 12.73 17.88
N LEU A 540 -8.29 12.37 17.31
CA LEU A 540 -8.82 11.00 17.32
C LEU A 540 -7.89 10.12 16.48
N ILE A 541 -7.38 9.04 17.03
CA ILE A 541 -6.49 8.12 16.36
C ILE A 541 -7.22 6.83 15.96
N ASP A 542 -6.75 6.20 14.90
CA ASP A 542 -7.12 4.84 14.60
C ASP A 542 -6.36 3.89 15.53
N ASP A 543 -7.09 3.26 16.46
CA ASP A 543 -6.54 2.38 17.48
C ASP A 543 -6.08 1.00 16.94
N LYS A 544 -6.36 0.70 15.68
CA LYS A 544 -5.88 -0.52 14.99
C LYS A 544 -4.45 -0.36 14.46
N HIS A 545 -3.98 0.88 14.35
CA HIS A 545 -2.70 1.22 13.74
C HIS A 545 -1.81 2.01 14.71
N PRO A 546 -0.49 1.75 14.71
CA PRO A 546 0.43 2.54 15.53
C PRO A 546 0.43 4.01 15.13
N ARG A 547 0.42 4.91 16.11
CA ARG A 547 0.61 6.35 15.94
C ARG A 547 2.05 6.74 16.21
N ASN A 548 2.70 7.42 15.26
CA ASN A 548 4.04 7.94 15.44
C ASN A 548 4.04 9.19 16.33
N ILE A 549 4.86 9.17 17.36
CA ILE A 549 5.11 10.28 18.29
C ILE A 549 6.51 10.82 18.02
N ASN A 550 6.59 12.05 17.52
CA ASN A 550 7.86 12.74 17.32
C ASN A 550 8.43 13.25 18.63
N LEU A 551 9.69 12.95 18.90
CA LEU A 551 10.38 13.30 20.14
C LEU A 551 11.22 14.57 19.94
N THR A 552 10.73 15.70 20.45
CA THR A 552 11.33 17.04 20.22
C THR A 552 12.37 17.48 21.26
N GLY A 553 12.62 16.67 22.28
CA GLY A 553 13.55 17.01 23.37
C GLY A 553 14.02 15.80 24.16
N GLU A 554 14.67 16.03 25.32
CA GLU A 554 15.07 14.97 26.24
C GLU A 554 13.85 14.30 26.91
N GLU A 555 12.75 15.03 27.03
CA GLU A 555 11.48 14.54 27.55
C GLU A 555 10.32 15.03 26.66
N THR A 556 9.42 14.11 26.33
CA THR A 556 8.17 14.39 25.60
C THR A 556 7.00 13.84 26.39
N VAL A 557 5.99 14.67 26.66
CA VAL A 557 4.77 14.24 27.36
C VAL A 557 3.65 14.06 26.36
N VAL A 558 3.02 12.89 26.37
CA VAL A 558 1.87 12.53 25.57
C VAL A 558 0.67 12.38 26.48
N ASN A 559 -0.37 13.19 26.26
CA ASN A 559 -1.67 13.04 26.90
C ASN A 559 -2.58 12.23 25.98
N LEU A 560 -3.15 11.17 26.52
CA LEU A 560 -4.02 10.27 25.80
C LEU A 560 -5.37 10.23 26.53
N THR A 561 -6.47 10.37 25.78
CA THR A 561 -7.83 10.28 26.29
C THR A 561 -8.50 9.07 25.67
N SER A 562 -8.91 8.09 26.48
CA SER A 562 -9.77 6.99 26.04
C SER A 562 -11.21 7.29 26.40
N LYS A 563 -12.14 7.13 25.44
CA LYS A 563 -13.59 7.24 25.69
C LYS A 563 -14.24 5.87 25.56
N ALA A 564 -15.14 5.58 26.48
CA ALA A 564 -15.94 4.36 26.48
C ALA A 564 -16.87 4.25 25.27
N GLN A 565 -17.61 3.14 25.15
CA GLN A 565 -18.59 2.89 24.09
C GLN A 565 -19.67 4.00 24.01
N ASP A 566 -20.01 4.66 25.14
CA ASP A 566 -20.96 5.78 25.17
C ASP A 566 -20.43 7.05 24.51
N HIS A 567 -19.14 7.11 24.14
CA HIS A 567 -18.40 8.27 23.60
C HIS A 567 -18.41 9.52 24.51
N LYS A 568 -18.81 9.36 25.78
CA LYS A 568 -18.94 10.43 26.79
C LYS A 568 -18.04 10.20 27.98
N THR A 569 -18.09 8.99 28.58
CA THR A 569 -17.23 8.63 29.71
C THR A 569 -15.80 8.50 29.25
N ALA A 570 -14.88 9.22 29.89
CA ALA A 570 -13.49 9.32 29.49
C ALA A 570 -12.54 8.98 30.61
N GLN A 571 -11.37 8.45 30.26
CA GLN A 571 -10.23 8.24 31.13
C GLN A 571 -8.98 8.84 30.50
N GLU A 572 -8.27 9.64 31.29
CA GLU A 572 -7.03 10.31 30.87
C GLU A 572 -5.82 9.46 31.21
N TYR A 573 -4.84 9.42 30.30
CA TYR A 573 -3.54 8.79 30.51
C TYR A 573 -2.43 9.78 30.22
N LYS A 574 -1.34 9.70 30.99
CA LYS A 574 -0.15 10.50 30.80
C LYS A 574 1.05 9.61 30.56
N ILE A 575 1.67 9.75 29.41
CA ILE A 575 2.88 9.02 29.05
C ILE A 575 4.04 10.02 28.98
N THR A 576 5.07 9.83 29.80
CA THR A 576 6.27 10.63 29.77
C THR A 576 7.38 9.85 29.08
N ILE A 577 7.74 10.24 27.86
CA ILE A 577 8.81 9.60 27.09
C ILE A 577 10.12 10.31 27.38
N LYS A 578 11.13 9.57 27.86
CA LYS A 578 12.44 10.10 28.23
C LYS A 578 13.54 9.49 27.38
N LYS A 579 14.37 10.33 26.81
CA LYS A 579 15.59 9.91 26.14
C LYS A 579 16.66 9.64 27.19
N VAL A 580 17.14 8.41 27.22
CA VAL A 580 18.18 7.99 28.18
C VAL A 580 19.46 7.66 27.44
N LYS A 581 20.58 8.09 28.00
CA LYS A 581 21.89 7.70 27.51
C LYS A 581 22.05 6.19 27.71
N LYS A 582 22.48 5.51 26.66
CA LYS A 582 22.82 4.12 26.73
C LYS A 582 23.93 3.96 27.77
N THR A 583 23.63 3.29 28.89
CA THR A 583 24.67 2.95 29.87
C THR A 583 25.55 1.91 29.19
N GLU A 584 26.71 2.32 28.69
CA GLU A 584 27.69 1.38 28.16
C GLU A 584 27.99 0.36 29.26
N GLN A 585 27.72 -0.90 28.98
CA GLN A 585 28.13 -1.97 29.91
C GLN A 585 29.63 -1.99 29.95
N GLU A 586 30.19 -1.74 31.15
CA GLU A 586 31.64 -1.65 31.35
C GLU A 586 32.31 -2.94 30.88
N LEU A 587 33.34 -2.78 30.06
CA LEU A 587 34.13 -3.90 29.59
C LEU A 587 34.98 -4.42 30.77
N ALA A 588 34.66 -5.61 31.25
CA ALA A 588 35.40 -6.24 32.37
C ALA A 588 35.41 -7.76 32.20
N ILE A 589 36.48 -8.40 32.68
CA ILE A 589 36.53 -9.86 32.90
C ILE A 589 35.72 -10.18 34.16
N VAL A 590 34.70 -11.04 34.01
CA VAL A 590 33.84 -11.52 35.11
C VAL A 590 34.34 -12.83 35.67
N THR A 591 34.90 -13.69 34.80
CA THR A 591 35.46 -14.98 35.21
C THR A 591 36.73 -15.25 34.41
N ASP A 592 37.81 -15.39 35.08
CA ASP A 592 39.09 -15.80 34.53
C ASP A 592 39.14 -17.31 34.22
N PRO A 593 39.93 -17.73 33.22
CA PRO A 593 40.13 -19.15 32.95
C PRO A 593 40.83 -19.86 34.12
N SER A 594 40.41 -21.07 34.39
CA SER A 594 40.94 -21.88 35.48
C SER A 594 42.03 -22.83 35.01
N ASP A 595 43.01 -23.12 35.87
CA ASP A 595 44.07 -24.10 35.63
C ASP A 595 43.50 -25.47 35.27
N TYR A 596 44.09 -26.11 34.28
CA TYR A 596 43.71 -27.46 33.85
C TYR A 596 44.79 -28.48 34.22
N LYS A 597 44.38 -29.63 34.78
CA LYS A 597 45.26 -30.76 35.11
C LYS A 597 44.69 -32.04 34.49
N GLY A 598 45.44 -32.66 33.58
CA GLY A 598 45.03 -33.87 32.87
C GLY A 598 46.19 -34.73 32.39
N ILE A 599 45.88 -35.73 31.57
CA ILE A 599 46.87 -36.68 30.99
C ILE A 599 47.08 -36.40 29.50
N VAL A 600 48.19 -36.91 28.95
CA VAL A 600 48.50 -36.77 27.54
C VAL A 600 47.36 -37.35 26.68
N GLY A 601 46.89 -36.61 25.68
CA GLY A 601 45.86 -37.01 24.75
C GLY A 601 44.45 -36.45 25.08
N GLU A 602 44.22 -35.88 26.27
CA GLU A 602 42.98 -35.20 26.59
C GLU A 602 42.92 -33.80 25.93
N THR A 603 41.74 -33.21 25.92
CA THR A 603 41.50 -31.82 25.47
C THR A 603 41.23 -30.97 26.70
N ALA A 604 42.10 -29.99 26.95
CA ALA A 604 41.90 -28.96 27.96
C ALA A 604 41.03 -27.85 27.37
N GLU A 605 40.04 -27.38 28.13
CA GLU A 605 39.23 -26.23 27.80
C GLU A 605 39.49 -25.10 28.77
N PHE A 606 39.77 -23.90 28.24
CA PHE A 606 39.91 -22.68 29.05
C PHE A 606 38.82 -21.72 28.62
N THR A 607 38.00 -21.28 29.57
CA THR A 607 36.85 -20.40 29.33
C THR A 607 37.01 -19.11 30.10
N VAL A 608 36.74 -18.00 29.43
CA VAL A 608 36.64 -16.66 30.02
C VAL A 608 35.20 -16.21 29.95
N LYS A 609 34.73 -15.42 30.93
CA LYS A 609 33.48 -14.65 30.81
C LYS A 609 33.78 -13.18 30.97
N ALA A 610 33.22 -12.35 30.09
CA ALA A 610 33.39 -10.91 30.14
C ALA A 610 32.05 -10.20 30.00
N THR A 611 31.93 -8.98 30.51
CA THR A 611 30.85 -8.04 30.28
C THR A 611 31.29 -6.98 29.28
N GLY A 612 30.38 -6.42 28.51
CA GLY A 612 30.62 -5.40 27.49
C GLY A 612 29.77 -5.65 26.23
N GLU A 613 29.83 -4.72 25.28
CA GLU A 613 29.12 -4.83 24.04
C GLU A 613 30.04 -5.20 22.87
N GLY A 614 29.54 -6.05 21.96
CA GLY A 614 30.25 -6.45 20.74
C GLY A 614 31.59 -7.08 21.00
N LEU A 615 31.67 -7.94 22.02
CA LEU A 615 32.90 -8.56 22.45
C LEU A 615 33.55 -9.42 21.37
N THR A 616 34.84 -9.23 21.18
CA THR A 616 35.69 -10.12 20.39
C THR A 616 36.76 -10.69 21.27
N TYR A 617 37.12 -11.95 21.04
CA TYR A 617 38.04 -12.71 21.84
C TYR A 617 39.28 -13.07 21.04
N GLN A 618 40.46 -13.07 21.68
CA GLN A 618 41.68 -13.59 21.12
C GLN A 618 42.48 -14.26 22.19
N TRP A 619 42.59 -15.56 22.13
CA TRP A 619 43.42 -16.33 23.07
C TRP A 619 44.88 -16.22 22.71
N GLU A 620 45.69 -16.10 23.76
CA GLU A 620 47.12 -16.11 23.70
C GLU A 620 47.69 -17.23 24.59
N TYR A 621 48.87 -17.74 24.23
CA TYR A 621 49.60 -18.68 25.03
C TYR A 621 51.03 -18.22 25.30
N CYS A 622 51.60 -18.71 26.41
CA CYS A 622 52.98 -18.50 26.80
C CYS A 622 53.61 -19.85 27.19
N ASN A 623 54.78 -20.15 26.61
CA ASN A 623 55.49 -21.38 26.92
C ASN A 623 56.00 -21.42 28.36
N ALA A 624 56.14 -22.60 28.94
CA ALA A 624 56.69 -22.80 30.27
C ALA A 624 58.08 -22.13 30.42
N GLY A 625 58.26 -21.35 31.47
CA GLY A 625 59.51 -20.61 31.70
C GLY A 625 59.75 -19.40 30.82
N SER A 626 58.77 -18.95 30.05
CA SER A 626 58.80 -17.76 29.20
C SER A 626 57.83 -16.69 29.70
N ASP A 627 58.11 -15.42 29.39
CA ASP A 627 57.23 -14.28 29.62
C ASP A 627 56.67 -13.71 28.31
N LYS A 628 56.93 -14.39 27.15
CA LYS A 628 56.50 -13.94 25.86
C LYS A 628 55.17 -14.58 25.43
N TRP A 629 54.12 -13.76 25.34
CA TRP A 629 52.79 -14.14 24.86
C TRP A 629 52.77 -14.19 23.34
N ARG A 630 52.03 -15.16 22.79
CA ARG A 630 51.83 -15.37 21.34
C ARG A 630 50.38 -15.68 21.09
N THR A 631 49.84 -15.14 20.01
CA THR A 631 48.47 -15.42 19.56
C THR A 631 48.29 -16.92 19.30
N SER A 632 47.24 -17.50 19.83
CA SER A 632 46.86 -18.88 19.60
C SER A 632 46.11 -19.03 18.29
N SER A 633 46.36 -20.14 17.58
CA SER A 633 45.61 -20.56 16.40
C SER A 633 44.79 -21.85 16.63
N MET A 634 44.63 -22.25 17.91
CA MET A 634 43.91 -23.46 18.28
C MET A 634 42.38 -23.28 18.13
N GLU A 635 41.64 -24.38 18.16
CA GLU A 635 40.17 -24.37 18.08
C GLU A 635 39.59 -23.50 19.21
N GLY A 636 38.67 -22.58 18.81
CA GLY A 636 38.04 -21.65 19.74
C GLY A 636 38.91 -20.43 20.12
N ASN A 637 40.04 -20.20 19.45
CA ASN A 637 40.95 -19.09 19.78
C ASN A 637 40.35 -17.69 19.67
N GLN A 638 39.19 -17.54 19.00
CA GLN A 638 38.45 -16.29 18.88
C GLN A 638 37.05 -16.37 19.53
N THR A 639 36.83 -17.28 20.43
CA THR A 639 35.61 -17.46 21.20
C THR A 639 35.85 -17.40 22.70
N GLU A 640 34.79 -17.44 23.50
CA GLU A 640 34.91 -17.50 24.97
C GLU A 640 35.70 -18.69 25.48
N THR A 641 35.78 -19.76 24.74
CA THR A 641 36.44 -21.01 25.13
C THR A 641 37.44 -21.46 24.08
N ILE A 642 38.69 -21.64 24.48
CA ILE A 642 39.73 -22.28 23.67
C ILE A 642 39.90 -23.75 24.04
N LYS A 643 40.09 -24.61 23.05
CA LYS A 643 40.36 -26.02 23.20
C LYS A 643 41.83 -26.33 22.89
N VAL A 644 42.49 -26.95 23.78
CA VAL A 644 43.93 -27.23 23.72
C VAL A 644 44.19 -28.71 23.90
N ALA A 645 44.79 -29.38 22.94
CA ALA A 645 45.25 -30.78 23.12
C ALA A 645 46.37 -30.86 24.18
N ALA A 646 46.16 -31.64 25.23
CA ALA A 646 47.10 -31.84 26.32
C ALA A 646 48.23 -32.74 25.86
N GLY A 647 49.30 -32.14 25.34
CA GLY A 647 50.53 -32.83 24.95
C GLY A 647 51.62 -32.57 25.99
N SER A 648 52.55 -33.57 26.21
CA SER A 648 53.66 -33.44 27.13
C SER A 648 54.52 -32.19 26.91
N TRP A 649 54.64 -31.74 25.63
CA TRP A 649 55.41 -30.55 25.26
C TRP A 649 54.71 -29.22 25.68
N ARG A 650 53.44 -29.29 26.10
CA ARG A 650 52.66 -28.14 26.58
C ARG A 650 52.59 -28.07 28.07
N ASN A 651 53.18 -28.99 28.78
CA ASN A 651 53.18 -28.97 30.24
C ASN A 651 53.80 -27.67 30.79
N GLY A 652 53.04 -26.96 31.62
CA GLY A 652 53.41 -25.63 32.16
C GLY A 652 53.14 -24.45 31.20
N GLN A 653 52.55 -24.65 30.04
CA GLN A 653 52.08 -23.53 29.21
C GLN A 653 50.94 -22.80 29.91
N LYS A 654 50.92 -21.48 29.71
CA LYS A 654 49.87 -20.58 30.23
C LYS A 654 48.99 -20.09 29.10
N TYR A 655 47.70 -19.90 29.35
CA TYR A 655 46.70 -19.40 28.42
C TYR A 655 45.96 -18.24 29.06
N ARG A 656 45.77 -17.15 28.30
CA ARG A 656 44.92 -15.99 28.66
C ARG A 656 44.11 -15.55 27.47
N CYS A 657 43.04 -14.82 27.73
CA CYS A 657 42.21 -14.25 26.69
C CYS A 657 42.28 -12.72 26.69
N VAL A 658 42.50 -12.15 25.52
CA VAL A 658 42.37 -10.71 25.24
C VAL A 658 40.95 -10.50 24.75
N VAL A 659 40.16 -9.69 25.46
CA VAL A 659 38.77 -9.36 25.09
C VAL A 659 38.70 -7.89 24.69
N THR A 660 38.15 -7.63 23.50
CA THR A 660 38.01 -6.27 22.96
C THR A 660 36.55 -5.95 22.81
N GLY A 661 36.09 -4.79 23.27
CA GLY A 661 34.74 -4.26 23.09
C GLY A 661 34.60 -3.37 21.84
N THR A 662 33.38 -2.99 21.49
CA THR A 662 33.06 -2.16 20.32
C THR A 662 33.79 -0.82 20.25
N ASN A 663 34.16 -0.24 21.39
CA ASN A 663 34.87 1.03 21.48
C ASN A 663 36.41 0.90 21.38
N GLY A 664 36.91 -0.31 21.06
CA GLY A 664 38.35 -0.61 20.97
C GLY A 664 39.05 -0.73 22.33
N ARG A 665 38.34 -0.65 23.46
CA ARG A 665 38.90 -0.95 24.78
C ARG A 665 39.24 -2.43 24.87
N ILE A 666 40.29 -2.75 25.60
CA ILE A 666 40.82 -4.10 25.78
C ILE A 666 40.94 -4.42 27.27
N VAL A 667 40.50 -5.60 27.63
CA VAL A 667 40.80 -6.23 28.95
C VAL A 667 41.43 -7.59 28.69
N VAL A 668 42.31 -8.01 29.61
CA VAL A 668 43.02 -9.27 29.47
C VAL A 668 42.74 -10.10 30.72
N SER A 669 42.38 -11.36 30.55
CA SER A 669 42.15 -12.27 31.67
C SER A 669 43.46 -12.62 32.41
N GLU A 670 43.35 -13.05 33.64
CA GLU A 670 44.43 -13.79 34.32
C GLU A 670 44.80 -15.03 33.49
N ALA A 671 45.96 -15.53 33.74
CA ALA A 671 46.50 -16.66 32.99
C ALA A 671 46.26 -18.00 33.71
N ALA A 672 45.66 -18.96 33.01
CA ALA A 672 45.50 -20.33 33.48
C ALA A 672 46.65 -21.23 33.00
N VAL A 673 47.06 -22.21 33.79
CA VAL A 673 48.17 -23.12 33.53
C VAL A 673 47.64 -24.48 33.06
N LEU A 674 48.21 -25.00 31.99
CA LEU A 674 48.02 -26.38 31.54
C LEU A 674 49.08 -27.28 32.24
N THR A 675 48.63 -28.19 33.09
CA THR A 675 49.50 -29.22 33.69
C THR A 675 49.15 -30.58 33.08
N VAL A 676 50.13 -31.22 32.44
CA VAL A 676 49.96 -32.52 31.80
C VAL A 676 50.87 -33.53 32.49
N LYS A 677 50.29 -34.65 32.98
CA LYS A 677 51.00 -35.75 33.61
C LYS A 677 51.29 -36.86 32.63
#